data_782c7bfd3b08fdb564e3bc32bd18194a
#
_entry.id   782c7bfd3b08fdb564e3bc32bd18194a
#
_cell.length_a   1.000
_cell.length_b   1.000
_cell.length_c   1.000
_cell.angle_alpha   90.00
_cell.angle_beta   90.00
_cell.angle_gamma   90.00
#
_symmetry.space_group_name_H-M   'P 1'
#
loop_
_entity.id
_entity.type
_entity.pdbx_description
1 polymer ?
#
loop_
_entity_poly.entity_id
_entity_poly.type
_entity_poly.pdbx_seq_one_letter_code
_entity_poly.pdbx_strand_id
1 'polypeptide(L)'
;MKNLITCLFLICVSYLSAQDTGSIAGKLIDKEYNDEPLAFANILIKGTTKGTTSDFDGLYEISNLTPGSYILQVSYLGYETVEIQAVEVIAGKVTTINVPLSASEGVSLDEVTVTTVARKDSETALLLDQKRAIEIKESIGAQQLAKIGVSDVATATTKISGVSSSEASGDVFVRGLGDRYLSTTLNGLPVPSDDVEKKNIDLGLFPTRVIQNVSVSKTYSVLSSADQASGNINISSRELQGSEDLSVSTRSGVNTNVAKSGVFDNFKVSPNQRNVDFGFFDQNASTRDLITIQGWNPKVQSTPIDYTYSISAGKRIKEKLSAFITASQSETYEYGQGLFRQFRSNFVDDTITDATVYSKKVTTSGLLDLSYFINDKNKIKSSTFFVNKLTDQVYEGGRNGEGTIFEETDPAEGLSQFVRDQNIKQTRLLVSQLLGTHKLSDKNSLEWASGYNLVNANEPNRIRNEVNFDSEGNLVQLGRTGGFQQRKSKQLITDNEFNGYLKDVIEVLNDEENEKSFKIELGVNYRNKKRDFESLFVGVEERRTNTINPSDIDNLGSIFQASNFVSGDLELNELQTDLYNGKLTSKAAFADFNVGLKKWNFNAGLRFQKDDLNVTYDVGNIPGRIGEANKNYNNLYPSLNVKYSLSDNQAFRLAVSNTITLPEFKEVSPFEY
;
A
#
# COMPACT_ATOMS: atom_id res chain seq x y z
N MET A 1 -1.33 -27.52 -31.72
CA MET A 1 -0.68 -26.75 -30.63
C MET A 1 -1.03 -27.29 -29.23
N LYS A 2 -2.28 -27.68 -28.95
CA LYS A 2 -2.64 -28.26 -27.60
C LYS A 2 -1.78 -29.48 -27.21
N ASN A 3 -1.54 -30.41 -28.11
CA ASN A 3 -0.77 -31.63 -27.79
C ASN A 3 0.73 -31.36 -27.59
N LEU A 4 1.29 -30.32 -28.20
CA LEU A 4 2.69 -29.93 -28.01
C LEU A 4 2.93 -29.30 -26.62
N ILE A 5 1.98 -28.51 -26.13
CA ILE A 5 2.03 -27.89 -24.80
C ILE A 5 1.87 -28.96 -23.71
N THR A 6 1.01 -29.94 -23.92
CA THR A 6 0.82 -31.07 -22.98
C THR A 6 2.07 -31.96 -22.92
N CYS A 7 2.75 -32.21 -24.07
CA CYS A 7 4.02 -32.93 -24.07
C CYS A 7 5.15 -32.13 -23.41
N LEU A 8 5.20 -30.81 -23.60
CA LEU A 8 6.20 -29.96 -22.95
C LEU A 8 5.98 -29.90 -21.45
N PHE A 9 4.72 -29.85 -20.99
CA PHE A 9 4.36 -29.89 -19.58
C PHE A 9 4.70 -31.24 -18.93
N LEU A 10 4.47 -32.35 -19.62
CA LEU A 10 4.85 -33.70 -19.15
C LEU A 10 6.36 -33.90 -19.10
N ILE A 11 7.13 -33.30 -20.01
CA ILE A 11 8.61 -33.34 -20.00
C ILE A 11 9.15 -32.48 -18.85
N CYS A 12 8.56 -31.33 -18.54
CA CYS A 12 8.94 -30.50 -17.36
C CYS A 12 8.66 -31.20 -16.03
N VAL A 13 7.59 -31.99 -15.93
CA VAL A 13 7.26 -32.74 -14.68
C VAL A 13 8.20 -33.89 -14.43
N SER A 14 8.82 -34.47 -15.49
CA SER A 14 9.76 -35.59 -15.31
C SER A 14 11.17 -35.16 -14.85
N TYR A 15 11.48 -33.87 -14.80
CA TYR A 15 12.74 -33.35 -14.23
C TYR A 15 12.63 -32.83 -12.80
N LEU A 16 11.48 -32.90 -12.17
CA LEU A 16 11.31 -32.68 -10.73
C LEU A 16 11.75 -33.92 -9.95
N SER A 17 13.03 -34.26 -10.08
CA SER A 17 13.66 -35.11 -9.06
C SER A 17 13.71 -34.26 -7.79
N ALA A 18 12.86 -34.55 -6.82
CA ALA A 18 13.03 -34.05 -5.48
C ALA A 18 14.42 -34.52 -5.02
N GLN A 19 15.38 -33.60 -4.96
CA GLN A 19 16.63 -33.86 -4.29
C GLN A 19 16.26 -34.06 -2.83
N ASP A 20 16.35 -35.29 -2.32
CA ASP A 20 16.19 -35.55 -0.90
C ASP A 20 17.27 -34.77 -0.17
N THR A 21 16.92 -33.65 0.42
CA THR A 21 17.81 -32.80 1.22
C THR A 21 17.68 -33.19 2.70
N GLY A 22 18.74 -32.99 3.45
CA GLY A 22 18.72 -33.10 4.92
C GLY A 22 18.91 -31.73 5.55
N SER A 23 18.91 -31.65 6.88
CA SER A 23 19.23 -30.46 7.67
C SER A 23 20.17 -30.74 8.81
N ILE A 24 20.87 -29.71 9.28
CA ILE A 24 21.66 -29.69 10.51
C ILE A 24 20.96 -28.75 11.46
N ALA A 25 20.63 -29.19 12.66
CA ALA A 25 20.05 -28.35 13.71
C ALA A 25 20.78 -28.63 15.05
N GLY A 26 20.61 -27.71 16.00
CA GLY A 26 21.19 -27.89 17.32
C GLY A 26 21.04 -26.68 18.21
N LYS A 27 21.74 -26.74 19.35
CA LYS A 27 21.72 -25.65 20.33
C LYS A 27 23.17 -25.21 20.63
N LEU A 28 23.34 -23.89 20.71
CA LEU A 28 24.58 -23.26 21.15
C LEU A 28 24.43 -22.83 22.60
N ILE A 29 25.42 -23.18 23.42
CA ILE A 29 25.40 -22.89 24.85
C ILE A 29 26.74 -22.34 25.31
N ASP A 30 26.71 -21.47 26.31
CA ASP A 30 27.88 -20.94 26.99
C ASP A 30 28.41 -21.94 28.01
N LYS A 31 29.62 -22.44 27.80
CA LYS A 31 30.25 -23.44 28.67
C LYS A 31 30.64 -22.85 30.04
N GLU A 32 30.82 -21.55 30.15
CA GLU A 32 31.29 -20.89 31.37
C GLU A 32 30.17 -20.31 32.21
N TYR A 33 29.01 -20.06 31.61
CA TYR A 33 27.81 -19.50 32.27
C TYR A 33 26.66 -20.51 32.33
N ASN A 34 26.84 -21.62 33.07
CA ASN A 34 25.78 -22.58 33.38
C ASN A 34 24.96 -23.09 32.17
N ASP A 35 25.62 -23.31 31.02
CA ASP A 35 24.96 -23.72 29.77
C ASP A 35 23.84 -22.78 29.29
N GLU A 36 23.97 -21.48 29.60
CA GLU A 36 23.02 -20.47 29.06
C GLU A 36 23.05 -20.45 27.52
N PRO A 37 21.86 -20.30 26.88
CA PRO A 37 21.80 -20.30 25.43
C PRO A 37 22.50 -19.07 24.83
N LEU A 38 23.34 -19.29 23.80
CA LEU A 38 23.99 -18.26 23.05
C LEU A 38 23.13 -17.82 21.87
N ALA A 39 22.45 -16.68 22.03
CA ALA A 39 21.62 -16.09 21.01
C ALA A 39 22.44 -15.34 19.96
N PHE A 40 22.07 -15.48 18.69
CA PHE A 40 22.66 -14.77 17.54
C PHE A 40 24.13 -15.14 17.25
N ALA A 41 24.61 -16.26 17.68
CA ALA A 41 25.88 -16.79 17.23
C ALA A 41 25.80 -17.19 15.75
N ASN A 42 26.87 -17.01 15.01
CA ASN A 42 26.91 -17.31 13.58
C ASN A 42 27.35 -18.75 13.33
N ILE A 43 26.60 -19.49 12.55
CA ILE A 43 26.87 -20.86 12.16
C ILE A 43 26.99 -20.94 10.65
N LEU A 44 28.18 -21.33 10.15
CA LEU A 44 28.51 -21.37 8.74
C LEU A 44 29.01 -22.77 8.34
N ILE A 45 28.65 -23.23 7.17
CA ILE A 45 29.29 -24.39 6.55
C ILE A 45 30.55 -23.92 5.87
N LYS A 46 31.71 -24.35 6.42
CA LYS A 46 33.04 -23.90 5.96
C LYS A 46 33.23 -24.19 4.47
N GLY A 47 33.70 -23.17 3.75
CA GLY A 47 33.92 -23.23 2.30
C GLY A 47 32.67 -22.98 1.45
N THR A 48 31.55 -22.60 2.08
CA THR A 48 30.30 -22.24 1.38
C THR A 48 29.73 -20.93 1.88
N THR A 49 28.71 -20.41 1.21
CA THR A 49 27.92 -19.26 1.69
C THR A 49 26.69 -19.67 2.50
N LYS A 50 26.52 -20.98 2.76
CA LYS A 50 25.37 -21.51 3.51
C LYS A 50 25.63 -21.41 5.01
N GLY A 51 24.75 -20.77 5.74
CA GLY A 51 24.82 -20.62 7.19
C GLY A 51 23.50 -20.08 7.76
N THR A 52 23.48 -19.95 9.09
CA THR A 52 22.36 -19.42 9.86
C THR A 52 22.89 -18.73 11.12
N THR A 53 22.00 -18.13 11.90
CA THR A 53 22.29 -17.65 13.26
C THR A 53 21.41 -18.36 14.26
N SER A 54 21.89 -18.55 15.49
CA SER A 54 21.06 -19.09 16.56
C SER A 54 19.94 -18.10 16.97
N ASP A 55 18.82 -18.63 17.42
CA ASP A 55 17.72 -17.85 17.98
C ASP A 55 17.96 -17.49 19.47
N PHE A 56 16.95 -16.90 20.14
CA PHE A 56 17.03 -16.51 21.55
C PHE A 56 17.28 -17.66 22.52
N ASP A 57 16.84 -18.86 22.17
CA ASP A 57 17.03 -20.08 22.97
C ASP A 57 18.32 -20.82 22.57
N GLY A 58 19.16 -20.18 21.74
CA GLY A 58 20.40 -20.74 21.23
C GLY A 58 20.19 -21.80 20.15
N LEU A 59 18.97 -22.01 19.67
CA LEU A 59 18.64 -23.01 18.66
C LEU A 59 18.99 -22.52 17.26
N TYR A 60 19.47 -23.44 16.41
CA TYR A 60 19.77 -23.13 15.01
C TYR A 60 19.37 -24.27 14.08
N GLU A 61 19.08 -23.95 12.82
CA GLU A 61 18.87 -24.92 11.76
C GLU A 61 19.43 -24.40 10.42
N ILE A 62 20.18 -25.28 9.73
CA ILE A 62 20.59 -25.09 8.33
C ILE A 62 19.87 -26.16 7.50
N SER A 63 18.86 -25.77 6.75
CA SER A 63 18.04 -26.65 5.93
C SER A 63 18.50 -26.71 4.47
N ASN A 64 17.91 -27.62 3.70
CA ASN A 64 18.17 -27.79 2.27
C ASN A 64 19.63 -28.11 1.92
N LEU A 65 20.24 -29.00 2.72
CA LEU A 65 21.58 -29.50 2.48
C LEU A 65 21.54 -30.78 1.64
N THR A 66 22.39 -30.88 0.64
CA THR A 66 22.60 -32.18 -0.06
C THR A 66 23.22 -33.17 0.87
N PRO A 67 22.87 -34.46 0.81
CA PRO A 67 23.53 -35.51 1.63
C PRO A 67 25.04 -35.47 1.40
N GLY A 68 25.81 -35.56 2.51
CA GLY A 68 27.26 -35.46 2.47
C GLY A 68 27.85 -35.10 3.81
N SER A 69 29.18 -35.04 3.88
CA SER A 69 29.92 -34.66 5.08
C SER A 69 30.34 -33.16 5.00
N TYR A 70 30.05 -32.42 6.04
CA TYR A 70 30.30 -30.97 6.13
C TYR A 70 31.19 -30.63 7.31
N ILE A 71 31.85 -29.48 7.26
CA ILE A 71 32.53 -28.84 8.37
C ILE A 71 31.68 -27.66 8.82
N LEU A 72 31.25 -27.69 10.06
CA LEU A 72 30.46 -26.61 10.66
C LEU A 72 31.39 -25.67 11.41
N GLN A 73 31.38 -24.40 11.09
CA GLN A 73 32.13 -23.36 11.78
C GLN A 73 31.13 -22.51 12.57
N VAL A 74 31.33 -22.42 13.88
CA VAL A 74 30.49 -21.65 14.80
C VAL A 74 31.33 -20.56 15.41
N SER A 75 30.85 -19.32 15.34
CA SER A 75 31.54 -18.14 15.88
C SER A 75 30.55 -17.22 16.61
N TYR A 76 31.02 -16.66 17.72
CA TYR A 76 30.27 -15.66 18.49
C TYR A 76 31.26 -14.62 19.04
N LEU A 77 30.80 -13.37 19.15
CA LEU A 77 31.66 -12.28 19.59
C LEU A 77 32.13 -12.49 21.04
N GLY A 78 33.43 -12.49 21.25
CA GLY A 78 34.04 -12.75 22.56
C GLY A 78 34.26 -14.23 22.88
N TYR A 79 33.98 -15.15 21.95
CA TYR A 79 34.16 -16.59 22.11
C TYR A 79 35.14 -17.15 21.07
N GLU A 80 35.76 -18.27 21.41
CA GLU A 80 36.59 -19.00 20.46
C GLU A 80 35.75 -19.59 19.32
N THR A 81 36.22 -19.42 18.07
CA THR A 81 35.59 -20.06 16.93
C THR A 81 35.80 -21.56 16.95
N VAL A 82 34.71 -22.30 16.97
CA VAL A 82 34.72 -23.79 17.01
C VAL A 82 34.43 -24.36 15.62
N GLU A 83 35.27 -25.29 15.17
CA GLU A 83 35.06 -26.05 13.94
C GLU A 83 34.72 -27.49 14.26
N ILE A 84 33.58 -27.99 13.79
CA ILE A 84 33.14 -29.35 13.96
C ILE A 84 33.35 -30.10 12.64
N GLN A 85 34.21 -31.04 12.63
CA GLN A 85 34.58 -31.84 11.47
C GLN A 85 33.58 -32.97 11.25
N ALA A 86 33.42 -33.41 9.98
CA ALA A 86 32.68 -34.61 9.58
C ALA A 86 31.20 -34.67 10.05
N VAL A 87 30.48 -33.56 9.95
CA VAL A 87 29.02 -33.53 10.20
C VAL A 87 28.32 -34.19 9.02
N GLU A 88 27.78 -35.39 9.24
CA GLU A 88 27.06 -36.15 8.20
C GLU A 88 25.61 -35.66 8.04
N VAL A 89 25.23 -35.27 6.82
CA VAL A 89 23.86 -34.96 6.44
C VAL A 89 23.28 -36.10 5.63
N ILE A 90 22.18 -36.67 6.12
CA ILE A 90 21.46 -37.79 5.50
C ILE A 90 20.15 -37.22 4.89
N ALA A 91 19.80 -37.70 3.70
CA ALA A 91 18.55 -37.35 3.05
C ALA A 91 17.32 -37.59 3.94
N GLY A 92 16.44 -36.59 4.01
CA GLY A 92 15.20 -36.66 4.79
C GLY A 92 15.37 -36.67 6.31
N LYS A 93 16.59 -36.44 6.83
CA LYS A 93 16.86 -36.44 8.29
C LYS A 93 17.46 -35.12 8.76
N VAL A 94 17.25 -34.85 10.06
CA VAL A 94 17.88 -33.75 10.78
C VAL A 94 19.07 -34.30 11.56
N THR A 95 20.28 -33.82 11.28
CA THR A 95 21.47 -34.12 12.06
C THR A 95 21.57 -33.11 13.21
N THR A 96 21.50 -33.58 14.46
CA THR A 96 21.52 -32.70 15.63
C THR A 96 22.93 -32.54 16.18
N ILE A 97 23.44 -31.30 16.26
CA ILE A 97 24.76 -30.94 16.77
C ILE A 97 24.62 -29.79 17.77
N ASN A 98 24.84 -30.09 19.05
CA ASN A 98 24.90 -29.06 20.10
C ASN A 98 26.35 -28.63 20.30
N VAL A 99 26.60 -27.30 20.35
CA VAL A 99 27.95 -26.77 20.41
C VAL A 99 28.12 -25.89 21.64
N PRO A 100 28.94 -26.35 22.63
CA PRO A 100 29.36 -25.46 23.70
C PRO A 100 30.49 -24.55 23.21
N LEU A 101 30.37 -23.23 23.42
CA LEU A 101 31.40 -22.23 23.15
C LEU A 101 32.05 -21.81 24.47
N SER A 102 33.36 -21.57 24.43
CA SER A 102 34.15 -21.01 25.55
C SER A 102 34.58 -19.58 25.23
N ALA A 103 34.64 -18.71 26.23
CA ALA A 103 35.12 -17.38 26.07
C ALA A 103 36.60 -17.34 25.61
N SER A 104 36.95 -16.45 24.72
CA SER A 104 38.33 -16.25 24.24
C SER A 104 39.15 -15.59 25.31
N GLU A 105 40.24 -16.20 25.76
CA GLU A 105 41.23 -15.51 26.63
C GLU A 105 41.90 -14.38 25.85
N GLY A 106 41.47 -13.16 26.15
CA GLY A 106 42.09 -11.85 25.89
C GLY A 106 43.04 -11.70 24.69
N VAL A 107 42.48 -11.51 23.48
CA VAL A 107 43.17 -10.77 22.43
C VAL A 107 42.52 -9.40 22.36
N SER A 108 43.30 -8.35 22.67
CA SER A 108 42.94 -6.97 22.35
C SER A 108 42.71 -6.87 20.84
N LEU A 109 41.47 -6.94 20.42
CA LEU A 109 41.10 -6.69 19.04
C LEU A 109 41.15 -5.17 18.83
N ASP A 110 41.96 -4.71 17.89
CA ASP A 110 41.76 -3.44 17.24
C ASP A 110 40.29 -3.39 16.79
N GLU A 111 39.64 -2.29 17.08
CA GLU A 111 38.20 -2.07 16.85
C GLU A 111 37.83 -2.36 15.39
N VAL A 112 37.47 -3.57 15.08
CA VAL A 112 36.78 -3.90 13.83
C VAL A 112 35.35 -3.44 14.02
N THR A 113 35.11 -2.22 13.60
CA THR A 113 33.74 -1.69 13.48
C THR A 113 33.00 -2.53 12.44
N VAL A 114 32.41 -3.64 12.86
CA VAL A 114 31.48 -4.40 12.04
C VAL A 114 30.20 -3.54 11.93
N THR A 115 30.15 -2.69 10.94
CA THR A 115 28.92 -2.04 10.51
C THR A 115 28.02 -3.11 9.90
N THR A 116 27.43 -3.95 10.73
CA THR A 116 26.28 -4.76 10.34
C THR A 116 25.14 -3.79 10.11
N VAL A 117 24.88 -3.47 8.86
CA VAL A 117 23.63 -2.83 8.47
C VAL A 117 22.52 -3.80 8.88
N ALA A 118 21.85 -3.48 9.99
CA ALA A 118 20.74 -4.30 10.48
C ALA A 118 19.74 -4.51 9.33
N ARG A 119 19.43 -5.76 9.01
CA ARG A 119 18.52 -6.10 7.92
C ARG A 119 17.11 -5.62 8.27
N LYS A 120 16.75 -4.41 7.80
CA LYS A 120 15.45 -3.78 8.06
C LYS A 120 14.24 -4.53 7.46
N ASP A 121 14.45 -5.65 6.80
CA ASP A 121 13.45 -6.58 6.29
C ASP A 121 13.19 -7.77 7.23
N SER A 122 14.07 -8.00 8.21
CA SER A 122 13.95 -9.11 9.16
C SER A 122 13.09 -8.74 10.36
N GLU A 123 12.29 -9.69 10.81
CA GLU A 123 11.41 -9.54 11.98
C GLU A 123 12.20 -9.15 13.24
N THR A 124 13.33 -9.82 13.48
CA THR A 124 14.19 -9.57 14.65
C THR A 124 14.71 -8.15 14.69
N ALA A 125 15.19 -7.61 13.55
CA ALA A 125 15.69 -6.24 13.51
C ALA A 125 14.57 -5.22 13.74
N LEU A 126 13.38 -5.47 13.22
CA LEU A 126 12.20 -4.61 13.42
C LEU A 126 11.70 -4.66 14.86
N LEU A 127 11.68 -5.82 15.50
CA LEU A 127 11.33 -5.96 16.92
C LEU A 127 12.34 -5.24 17.83
N LEU A 128 13.64 -5.30 17.51
CA LEU A 128 14.66 -4.54 18.22
C LEU A 128 14.48 -3.03 18.04
N ASP A 129 14.17 -2.57 16.83
CA ASP A 129 13.85 -1.18 16.56
C ASP A 129 12.61 -0.73 17.35
N GLN A 130 11.55 -1.54 17.38
CA GLN A 130 10.35 -1.31 18.18
C GLN A 130 10.63 -1.30 19.69
N LYS A 131 11.48 -2.23 20.17
CA LYS A 131 11.90 -2.28 21.59
C LYS A 131 12.67 -1.02 21.97
N ARG A 132 13.57 -0.54 21.12
CA ARG A 132 14.39 0.67 21.35
C ARG A 132 13.60 1.96 21.19
N ALA A 133 12.59 2.00 20.33
CA ALA A 133 11.79 3.19 20.07
C ALA A 133 11.17 3.76 21.35
N ILE A 134 11.23 5.09 21.51
CA ILE A 134 10.55 5.82 22.58
C ILE A 134 9.07 5.96 22.20
N GLU A 135 8.79 6.23 20.94
CA GLU A 135 7.46 6.27 20.34
C GLU A 135 6.75 4.91 20.41
N ILE A 136 5.42 4.94 20.40
CA ILE A 136 4.62 3.73 20.19
C ILE A 136 4.58 3.43 18.69
N LYS A 137 5.49 2.57 18.25
CA LYS A 137 5.69 2.19 16.86
C LYS A 137 5.68 0.68 16.72
N GLU A 138 5.15 0.19 15.61
CA GLU A 138 5.17 -1.23 15.25
C GLU A 138 5.44 -1.38 13.75
N SER A 139 6.20 -2.40 13.38
CA SER A 139 6.63 -2.59 12.00
C SER A 139 6.48 -4.04 11.58
N ILE A 140 6.22 -4.26 10.30
CA ILE A 140 6.19 -5.59 9.69
C ILE A 140 7.12 -5.63 8.48
N GLY A 141 7.99 -6.62 8.41
CA GLY A 141 9.00 -6.76 7.36
C GLY A 141 8.55 -7.62 6.19
N ALA A 142 9.21 -7.41 5.05
CA ALA A 142 8.92 -8.14 3.82
C ALA A 142 9.07 -9.66 3.98
N GLN A 143 10.00 -10.13 4.82
CA GLN A 143 10.17 -11.56 5.09
C GLN A 143 8.93 -12.17 5.74
N GLN A 144 8.36 -11.51 6.75
CA GLN A 144 7.15 -11.96 7.41
C GLN A 144 5.94 -11.89 6.47
N LEU A 145 5.81 -10.79 5.70
CA LEU A 145 4.75 -10.64 4.70
C LEU A 145 4.76 -11.74 3.65
N ALA A 146 5.95 -12.15 3.20
CA ALA A 146 6.10 -13.27 2.26
C ALA A 146 5.64 -14.60 2.86
N LYS A 147 5.95 -14.87 4.15
CA LYS A 147 5.54 -16.11 4.87
C LYS A 147 4.02 -16.22 5.01
N ILE A 148 3.33 -15.10 5.28
CA ILE A 148 1.88 -15.07 5.48
C ILE A 148 1.09 -14.82 4.18
N GLY A 149 1.78 -14.69 3.04
CA GLY A 149 1.17 -14.60 1.72
C GLY A 149 0.48 -13.28 1.41
N VAL A 150 0.86 -12.19 2.06
CA VAL A 150 0.27 -10.85 1.86
C VAL A 150 0.81 -10.21 0.59
N SER A 151 -0.08 -9.66 -0.24
CA SER A 151 0.22 -9.14 -1.58
C SER A 151 0.56 -7.64 -1.63
N ASP A 152 0.02 -6.85 -0.71
CA ASP A 152 0.09 -5.39 -0.73
C ASP A 152 0.17 -4.78 0.68
N VAL A 153 0.45 -3.47 0.73
CA VAL A 153 0.62 -2.74 2.00
C VAL A 153 -0.70 -2.56 2.76
N ALA A 154 -1.85 -2.41 2.07
CA ALA A 154 -3.13 -2.28 2.76
C ALA A 154 -3.39 -3.52 3.63
N THR A 155 -3.24 -4.71 3.06
CA THR A 155 -3.36 -5.98 3.79
C THR A 155 -2.25 -6.15 4.83
N ALA A 156 -1.02 -5.69 4.53
CA ALA A 156 0.12 -5.76 5.46
C ALA A 156 -0.14 -4.98 6.75
N THR A 157 -0.69 -3.77 6.65
CA THR A 157 -0.96 -2.92 7.81
C THR A 157 -1.98 -3.52 8.78
N THR A 158 -2.93 -4.33 8.30
CA THR A 158 -3.91 -5.01 9.17
C THR A 158 -3.29 -6.09 10.08
N LYS A 159 -2.04 -6.48 9.83
CA LYS A 159 -1.29 -7.41 10.70
C LYS A 159 -0.61 -6.70 11.87
N ILE A 160 -0.66 -5.37 11.88
CA ILE A 160 -0.13 -4.53 12.95
C ILE A 160 -1.22 -4.31 14.00
N SER A 161 -0.87 -4.45 15.29
CA SER A 161 -1.78 -4.30 16.41
C SER A 161 -2.48 -2.93 16.40
N GLY A 162 -3.79 -2.90 16.64
CA GLY A 162 -4.60 -1.66 16.64
C GLY A 162 -4.76 -1.00 15.26
N VAL A 163 -4.48 -1.74 14.19
CA VAL A 163 -4.80 -1.36 12.81
C VAL A 163 -5.89 -2.29 12.29
N SER A 164 -6.93 -1.72 11.70
CA SER A 164 -8.03 -2.44 11.06
C SER A 164 -8.29 -1.88 9.67
N SER A 165 -9.00 -2.61 8.84
CA SER A 165 -9.46 -2.13 7.55
C SER A 165 -10.95 -2.33 7.38
N SER A 166 -11.60 -1.47 6.60
CA SER A 166 -12.95 -1.68 6.12
C SER A 166 -12.96 -2.77 5.05
N GLU A 167 -13.83 -3.75 5.17
CA GLU A 167 -13.98 -4.80 4.15
C GLU A 167 -14.55 -4.24 2.84
N ALA A 168 -15.40 -3.22 2.93
CA ALA A 168 -16.06 -2.63 1.76
C ALA A 168 -15.14 -1.71 0.95
N SER A 169 -14.41 -0.80 1.61
CA SER A 169 -13.59 0.23 0.96
C SER A 169 -12.09 -0.08 0.94
N GLY A 170 -11.62 -1.01 1.78
CA GLY A 170 -10.19 -1.26 1.99
C GLY A 170 -9.49 -0.16 2.79
N ASP A 171 -10.23 0.83 3.30
CA ASP A 171 -9.69 1.92 4.08
C ASP A 171 -9.07 1.43 5.39
N VAL A 172 -7.93 1.99 5.74
CA VAL A 172 -7.18 1.61 6.93
C VAL A 172 -7.48 2.58 8.08
N PHE A 173 -7.70 2.01 9.26
CA PHE A 173 -7.97 2.72 10.51
C PHE A 173 -6.88 2.41 11.51
N VAL A 174 -6.30 3.43 12.10
CA VAL A 174 -5.35 3.29 13.22
C VAL A 174 -6.03 3.75 14.50
N ARG A 175 -6.18 2.84 15.48
CA ARG A 175 -6.91 3.09 16.73
C ARG A 175 -8.34 3.61 16.53
N GLY A 176 -9.03 3.10 15.49
CA GLY A 176 -10.39 3.47 15.13
C GLY A 176 -10.53 4.80 14.38
N LEU A 177 -9.44 5.54 14.14
CA LEU A 177 -9.44 6.76 13.36
C LEU A 177 -9.00 6.47 11.92
N GLY A 178 -9.81 6.89 10.97
CA GLY A 178 -9.63 6.61 9.55
C GLY A 178 -8.73 7.60 8.81
N ASP A 179 -8.85 7.59 7.50
CA ASP A 179 -8.01 8.26 6.52
C ASP A 179 -7.68 9.72 6.84
N ARG A 180 -8.67 10.52 7.24
CA ARG A 180 -8.52 11.94 7.57
C ARG A 180 -7.43 12.22 8.61
N TYR A 181 -7.26 11.32 9.55
CA TYR A 181 -6.40 11.48 10.72
C TYR A 181 -5.04 10.80 10.57
N LEU A 182 -4.83 10.11 9.44
CA LEU A 182 -3.59 9.42 9.10
C LEU A 182 -2.66 10.28 8.24
N SER A 183 -1.39 9.91 8.23
CA SER A 183 -0.41 10.37 7.25
C SER A 183 0.29 9.16 6.64
N THR A 184 0.52 9.19 5.33
CA THR A 184 1.24 8.13 4.61
C THR A 184 2.50 8.69 3.99
N THR A 185 3.62 7.99 4.21
CA THR A 185 4.93 8.35 3.68
C THR A 185 5.60 7.17 2.99
N LEU A 186 6.42 7.45 1.98
CA LEU A 186 7.36 6.50 1.38
C LEU A 186 8.78 6.99 1.66
N ASN A 187 9.58 6.17 2.35
CA ASN A 187 10.93 6.53 2.82
C ASN A 187 10.95 7.84 3.63
N GLY A 188 9.91 8.11 4.43
CA GLY A 188 9.77 9.31 5.25
C GLY A 188 9.27 10.56 4.53
N LEU A 189 9.05 10.52 3.22
CA LEU A 189 8.50 11.62 2.43
C LEU A 189 7.01 11.39 2.11
N PRO A 190 6.15 12.43 2.18
CA PRO A 190 4.73 12.30 1.91
C PRO A 190 4.46 11.89 0.46
N VAL A 191 3.36 11.16 0.26
CA VAL A 191 2.85 10.74 -1.05
C VAL A 191 1.42 11.29 -1.21
N PRO A 192 1.08 11.96 -2.33
CA PRO A 192 -0.26 12.51 -2.54
C PRO A 192 -1.30 11.40 -2.77
N SER A 193 -2.55 11.69 -2.42
CA SER A 193 -3.67 10.78 -2.61
C SER A 193 -4.05 10.63 -4.09
N ASP A 194 -4.55 9.45 -4.45
CA ASP A 194 -5.14 9.13 -5.76
C ASP A 194 -6.68 9.25 -5.76
N ASP A 195 -7.23 9.84 -4.74
CA ASP A 195 -8.68 9.97 -4.54
C ASP A 195 -9.05 11.41 -4.19
N VAL A 196 -10.25 11.82 -4.59
CA VAL A 196 -10.79 13.16 -4.34
C VAL A 196 -11.25 13.32 -2.90
N GLU A 197 -11.76 12.25 -2.30
CA GLU A 197 -12.33 12.28 -0.97
C GLU A 197 -11.36 11.85 0.13
N LYS A 198 -10.25 11.21 -0.26
CA LYS A 198 -9.27 10.65 0.67
C LYS A 198 -8.01 11.50 0.74
N LYS A 199 -7.50 11.64 1.94
CA LYS A 199 -6.24 12.34 2.21
C LYS A 199 -5.02 11.51 1.82
N ASN A 200 -5.08 10.20 2.05
CA ASN A 200 -3.97 9.30 1.83
C ASN A 200 -4.14 8.51 0.53
N ILE A 201 -3.02 8.12 -0.03
CA ILE A 201 -2.94 7.24 -1.20
C ILE A 201 -3.49 5.84 -0.87
N ASP A 202 -4.11 5.18 -1.84
CA ASP A 202 -4.49 3.76 -1.70
C ASP A 202 -3.25 2.90 -1.42
N LEU A 203 -3.18 2.33 -0.21
CA LEU A 203 -2.08 1.46 0.21
C LEU A 203 -1.98 0.17 -0.62
N GLY A 204 -3.06 -0.24 -1.26
CA GLY A 204 -3.08 -1.34 -2.23
C GLY A 204 -2.33 -1.06 -3.54
N LEU A 205 -1.81 0.17 -3.73
CA LEU A 205 -0.91 0.53 -4.82
C LEU A 205 0.52 0.03 -4.60
N PHE A 206 0.88 -0.37 -3.38
CA PHE A 206 2.22 -0.80 -3.03
C PHE A 206 2.29 -2.32 -2.85
N PRO A 207 2.69 -3.09 -3.89
CA PRO A 207 2.87 -4.54 -3.76
C PRO A 207 4.00 -4.86 -2.77
N THR A 208 3.87 -5.93 -1.99
CA THR A 208 4.88 -6.32 -0.99
C THR A 208 6.28 -6.57 -1.59
N ARG A 209 6.36 -6.81 -2.89
CA ARG A 209 7.65 -7.05 -3.60
C ARG A 209 8.53 -5.82 -3.76
N VAL A 210 7.94 -4.61 -3.71
CA VAL A 210 8.66 -3.33 -3.84
C VAL A 210 9.00 -2.72 -2.49
N ILE A 211 8.53 -3.32 -1.38
CA ILE A 211 8.73 -2.80 -0.03
C ILE A 211 9.72 -3.65 0.79
N GLN A 212 10.41 -3.03 1.70
CA GLN A 212 11.28 -3.65 2.69
C GLN A 212 10.55 -3.88 4.01
N ASN A 213 9.84 -2.87 4.48
CA ASN A 213 8.97 -2.95 5.65
C ASN A 213 7.87 -1.88 5.59
N VAL A 214 6.86 -2.07 6.41
CA VAL A 214 5.83 -1.08 6.72
C VAL A 214 5.88 -0.83 8.21
N SER A 215 5.90 0.45 8.59
CA SER A 215 5.97 0.90 9.98
C SER A 215 4.80 1.81 10.28
N VAL A 216 4.12 1.58 11.39
CA VAL A 216 3.03 2.41 11.87
C VAL A 216 3.43 3.04 13.20
N SER A 217 3.70 4.34 13.16
CA SER A 217 3.89 5.16 14.37
C SER A 217 2.54 5.62 14.88
N LYS A 218 2.19 5.20 16.09
CA LYS A 218 0.89 5.47 16.73
C LYS A 218 0.93 6.70 17.64
N THR A 219 2.09 7.32 17.78
CA THR A 219 2.31 8.58 18.50
C THR A 219 3.06 9.54 17.60
N TYR A 220 2.83 10.83 17.81
CA TYR A 220 3.44 11.87 17.01
C TYR A 220 4.88 12.14 17.44
N SER A 221 5.74 12.36 16.45
CA SER A 221 7.07 12.92 16.59
C SER A 221 7.20 14.15 15.68
N VAL A 222 7.88 15.18 16.12
CA VAL A 222 8.10 16.43 15.37
C VAL A 222 8.92 16.26 14.11
N LEU A 223 9.57 15.10 13.93
CA LEU A 223 10.31 14.74 12.72
C LEU A 223 9.39 14.57 11.51
N SER A 224 8.13 14.23 11.74
CA SER A 224 7.09 14.10 10.70
C SER A 224 6.18 15.32 10.64
N SER A 225 5.35 15.43 9.59
CA SER A 225 4.34 16.49 9.48
C SER A 225 3.39 16.46 10.67
N ALA A 226 2.95 17.63 11.15
CA ALA A 226 1.92 17.75 12.17
C ALA A 226 0.52 17.38 11.66
N ASP A 227 0.33 17.27 10.34
CA ASP A 227 -0.93 16.88 9.70
C ASP A 227 -1.21 15.37 9.85
N GLN A 228 -1.36 14.93 11.11
CA GLN A 228 -1.70 13.56 11.51
C GLN A 228 -2.17 13.55 12.96
N ALA A 229 -3.25 12.86 13.25
CA ALA A 229 -3.78 12.74 14.62
C ALA A 229 -3.73 11.31 15.17
N SER A 230 -3.95 10.30 14.34
CA SER A 230 -3.97 8.89 14.75
C SER A 230 -2.64 8.18 14.56
N GLY A 231 -1.84 8.60 13.59
CA GLY A 231 -0.53 8.01 13.32
C GLY A 231 0.01 8.26 11.92
N ASN A 232 1.22 7.75 11.71
CA ASN A 232 1.89 7.77 10.42
C ASN A 232 2.18 6.34 9.94
N ILE A 233 1.81 6.05 8.71
CA ILE A 233 2.17 4.81 8.01
C ILE A 233 3.35 5.14 7.10
N ASN A 234 4.54 4.63 7.46
CA ASN A 234 5.73 4.80 6.63
C ASN A 234 6.05 3.50 5.90
N ILE A 235 6.12 3.57 4.59
CA ILE A 235 6.51 2.49 3.70
C ILE A 235 7.99 2.66 3.39
N SER A 236 8.80 1.63 3.60
CA SER A 236 10.21 1.64 3.21
C SER A 236 10.38 0.85 1.91
N SER A 237 10.99 1.46 0.89
CA SER A 237 11.26 0.80 -0.38
C SER A 237 12.32 -0.30 -0.22
N ARG A 238 12.20 -1.36 -1.01
CA ARG A 238 13.17 -2.47 -1.03
C ARG A 238 14.52 -2.00 -1.55
N GLU A 239 15.59 -2.46 -0.88
CA GLU A 239 16.98 -2.27 -1.27
C GLU A 239 17.64 -3.63 -1.47
N LEU A 240 18.76 -3.65 -2.19
CA LEU A 240 19.59 -4.85 -2.29
C LEU A 240 20.11 -5.26 -0.92
N GLN A 241 19.84 -6.51 -0.54
CA GLN A 241 20.37 -7.14 0.65
C GLN A 241 21.50 -8.09 0.23
N GLY A 242 22.71 -7.87 0.78
CA GLY A 242 23.89 -8.67 0.41
C GLY A 242 24.62 -8.15 -0.83
N SER A 243 25.29 -9.07 -1.55
CA SER A 243 26.14 -8.75 -2.71
C SER A 243 25.38 -8.82 -4.03
N GLU A 244 24.42 -9.74 -4.15
CA GLU A 244 23.60 -9.94 -5.35
C GLU A 244 22.23 -10.54 -5.00
N ASP A 245 21.25 -10.30 -5.84
CA ASP A 245 19.90 -10.86 -5.80
C ASP A 245 19.46 -11.14 -7.24
N LEU A 246 18.86 -12.30 -7.48
CA LEU A 246 18.16 -12.60 -8.72
C LEU A 246 16.98 -13.50 -8.41
N SER A 247 15.78 -13.04 -8.71
CA SER A 247 14.56 -13.79 -8.48
C SER A 247 13.60 -13.62 -9.65
N VAL A 248 13.08 -14.73 -10.14
CA VAL A 248 11.98 -14.77 -11.10
C VAL A 248 10.85 -15.57 -10.45
N SER A 249 9.66 -15.00 -10.46
CA SER A 249 8.50 -15.64 -9.84
C SER A 249 7.29 -15.57 -10.78
N THR A 250 6.58 -16.67 -10.87
CA THR A 250 5.26 -16.75 -11.47
C THR A 250 4.28 -17.36 -10.47
N ARG A 251 3.07 -16.84 -10.44
CA ARG A 251 1.96 -17.37 -9.64
C ARG A 251 0.72 -17.41 -10.52
N SER A 252 -0.07 -18.46 -10.38
CA SER A 252 -1.41 -18.55 -10.92
C SER A 252 -2.33 -19.12 -9.88
N GLY A 253 -3.61 -18.73 -9.92
CA GLY A 253 -4.60 -19.18 -8.97
C GLY A 253 -6.01 -18.81 -9.40
N VAL A 254 -6.99 -19.15 -8.60
CA VAL A 254 -8.36 -18.71 -8.77
C VAL A 254 -8.95 -18.40 -7.39
N ASN A 255 -9.66 -17.30 -7.29
CA ASN A 255 -10.41 -16.96 -6.08
C ASN A 255 -11.57 -17.97 -5.94
N THR A 256 -11.75 -18.55 -4.74
CA THR A 256 -12.78 -19.57 -4.50
C THR A 256 -14.19 -19.06 -4.73
N ASN A 257 -14.46 -17.77 -4.50
CA ASN A 257 -15.74 -17.16 -4.81
C ASN A 257 -15.95 -17.01 -6.32
N VAL A 258 -14.90 -16.72 -7.07
CA VAL A 258 -14.94 -16.65 -8.54
C VAL A 258 -15.10 -18.04 -9.15
N ALA A 259 -14.51 -19.06 -8.55
CA ALA A 259 -14.61 -20.46 -9.01
C ALA A 259 -16.00 -21.09 -8.82
N LYS A 260 -16.94 -20.41 -8.17
CA LYS A 260 -18.32 -20.92 -8.00
C LYS A 260 -19.02 -21.11 -9.35
N SER A 261 -19.83 -22.16 -9.43
CA SER A 261 -20.69 -22.39 -10.59
C SER A 261 -21.59 -21.18 -10.86
N GLY A 262 -21.70 -20.79 -12.12
CA GLY A 262 -22.44 -19.61 -12.55
C GLY A 262 -21.70 -18.28 -12.43
N VAL A 263 -20.66 -18.17 -11.62
CA VAL A 263 -19.82 -16.96 -11.50
C VAL A 263 -18.65 -17.03 -12.50
N PHE A 264 -17.92 -18.15 -12.52
CA PHE A 264 -16.73 -18.32 -13.36
C PHE A 264 -17.01 -18.11 -14.86
N ASP A 265 -18.11 -18.65 -15.35
CA ASP A 265 -18.51 -18.56 -16.76
C ASP A 265 -19.22 -17.24 -17.10
N ASN A 266 -19.68 -16.49 -16.10
CA ASN A 266 -20.44 -15.25 -16.25
C ASN A 266 -19.80 -14.07 -15.51
N PHE A 267 -18.49 -14.09 -15.32
CA PHE A 267 -17.78 -13.00 -14.62
C PHE A 267 -17.95 -11.68 -15.38
N LYS A 268 -18.54 -10.68 -14.72
CA LYS A 268 -18.88 -9.41 -15.34
C LYS A 268 -17.73 -8.42 -15.27
N VAL A 269 -17.54 -7.66 -16.35
CA VAL A 269 -16.60 -6.57 -16.49
C VAL A 269 -17.29 -5.42 -17.24
N SER A 270 -16.83 -4.21 -17.03
CA SER A 270 -17.38 -3.04 -17.73
C SER A 270 -17.19 -3.13 -19.23
N PRO A 271 -18.06 -2.54 -20.04
CA PRO A 271 -17.84 -2.42 -21.49
C PRO A 271 -16.64 -1.49 -21.75
N ASN A 272 -16.06 -1.61 -22.95
CA ASN A 272 -15.02 -0.67 -23.44
C ASN A 272 -13.71 -0.64 -22.64
N GLN A 273 -13.33 -1.75 -21.97
CA GLN A 273 -12.11 -1.86 -21.15
C GLN A 273 -10.80 -1.43 -21.85
N ARG A 274 -10.74 -1.50 -23.16
CA ARG A 274 -9.53 -1.15 -23.93
C ARG A 274 -9.38 0.35 -24.17
N ASN A 275 -10.46 1.12 -24.02
CA ASN A 275 -10.49 2.57 -24.20
C ASN A 275 -10.56 3.23 -22.82
N VAL A 276 -9.41 3.36 -22.20
CA VAL A 276 -9.26 4.08 -20.93
C VAL A 276 -9.26 5.60 -21.09
N ASP A 277 -9.23 6.10 -22.33
CA ASP A 277 -9.43 7.51 -22.59
C ASP A 277 -10.92 7.81 -22.58
N PHE A 278 -11.42 8.11 -21.42
CA PHE A 278 -12.76 8.59 -21.11
C PHE A 278 -13.92 7.84 -21.76
N GLY A 279 -13.67 6.78 -22.50
CA GLY A 279 -14.70 6.09 -23.23
C GLY A 279 -15.35 6.91 -24.36
N PHE A 280 -14.87 8.07 -24.70
CA PHE A 280 -15.25 8.84 -25.88
C PHE A 280 -14.22 8.55 -26.97
N PHE A 281 -14.67 8.00 -28.09
CA PHE A 281 -13.78 7.48 -29.13
C PHE A 281 -13.13 8.60 -29.96
N ASP A 282 -13.77 9.74 -30.08
CA ASP A 282 -13.30 10.89 -30.86
C ASP A 282 -13.66 12.18 -30.17
N GLN A 283 -12.69 13.08 -30.05
CA GLN A 283 -12.91 14.43 -29.48
C GLN A 283 -13.86 15.30 -30.31
N ASN A 284 -14.08 14.95 -31.58
CA ASN A 284 -14.99 15.65 -32.49
C ASN A 284 -16.40 15.03 -32.53
N ALA A 285 -16.64 13.91 -31.86
CA ALA A 285 -17.96 13.31 -31.79
C ALA A 285 -18.89 14.12 -30.86
N SER A 286 -20.17 14.20 -31.20
CA SER A 286 -21.15 14.80 -30.28
C SER A 286 -21.36 13.90 -29.05
N THR A 287 -21.75 14.48 -27.92
CA THR A 287 -22.06 13.73 -26.70
C THR A 287 -23.10 12.65 -26.97
N ARG A 288 -24.13 12.96 -27.79
CA ARG A 288 -25.13 11.98 -28.19
C ARG A 288 -24.52 10.79 -28.93
N ASP A 289 -23.61 11.02 -29.89
CA ASP A 289 -22.96 9.95 -30.64
C ASP A 289 -22.13 9.07 -29.70
N LEU A 290 -21.42 9.68 -28.76
CA LEU A 290 -20.64 8.98 -27.74
C LEU A 290 -21.52 8.11 -26.84
N ILE A 291 -22.66 8.63 -26.38
CA ILE A 291 -23.62 7.91 -25.54
C ILE A 291 -24.24 6.73 -26.30
N THR A 292 -24.53 6.88 -27.58
CA THR A 292 -25.20 5.84 -28.40
C THR A 292 -24.26 4.76 -28.93
N ILE A 293 -22.99 5.10 -29.19
CA ILE A 293 -21.98 4.18 -29.75
C ILE A 293 -21.37 3.32 -28.65
N GLN A 294 -21.21 3.85 -27.44
CA GLN A 294 -20.60 3.14 -26.32
C GLN A 294 -21.55 2.14 -25.68
N GLY A 295 -21.00 0.99 -25.27
CA GLY A 295 -21.76 -0.02 -24.53
C GLY A 295 -22.24 0.48 -23.17
N TRP A 296 -23.42 0.02 -22.77
CA TRP A 296 -24.01 0.23 -21.43
C TRP A 296 -24.08 -1.08 -20.64
N ASN A 297 -24.15 -2.22 -21.33
CA ASN A 297 -24.21 -3.53 -20.67
C ASN A 297 -22.81 -4.03 -20.31
N PRO A 298 -22.63 -4.69 -19.17
CA PRO A 298 -21.39 -5.35 -18.84
C PRO A 298 -21.08 -6.46 -19.87
N LYS A 299 -19.81 -6.79 -19.99
CA LYS A 299 -19.33 -7.92 -20.80
C LYS A 299 -18.97 -9.08 -19.90
N VAL A 300 -19.01 -10.28 -20.45
CA VAL A 300 -18.52 -11.49 -19.81
C VAL A 300 -17.04 -11.65 -20.06
N GLN A 301 -16.26 -11.75 -19.00
CA GLN A 301 -14.84 -12.11 -19.02
C GLN A 301 -14.71 -13.63 -19.00
N SER A 302 -14.22 -14.20 -20.08
CA SER A 302 -13.92 -15.62 -20.12
C SER A 302 -12.66 -15.93 -19.33
N THR A 303 -12.69 -17.00 -18.52
CA THR A 303 -11.54 -17.53 -17.80
C THR A 303 -10.93 -16.53 -16.81
N PRO A 304 -11.67 -16.13 -15.75
CA PRO A 304 -11.17 -15.22 -14.71
C PRO A 304 -10.19 -15.94 -13.77
N ILE A 305 -8.93 -16.07 -14.21
CA ILE A 305 -7.84 -16.74 -13.51
C ILE A 305 -6.78 -15.72 -13.12
N ASP A 306 -6.40 -15.74 -11.85
CA ASP A 306 -5.35 -14.88 -11.34
C ASP A 306 -3.98 -15.28 -11.87
N TYR A 307 -3.17 -14.30 -12.21
CA TYR A 307 -1.76 -14.53 -12.51
C TYR A 307 -0.89 -13.36 -12.01
N THR A 308 0.36 -13.70 -11.68
CA THR A 308 1.38 -12.71 -11.34
C THR A 308 2.71 -13.16 -11.88
N TYR A 309 3.41 -12.23 -12.54
CA TYR A 309 4.78 -12.39 -12.99
C TYR A 309 5.63 -11.34 -12.29
N SER A 310 6.84 -11.72 -11.84
CA SER A 310 7.76 -10.75 -11.30
C SER A 310 9.20 -11.16 -11.51
N ILE A 311 10.05 -10.17 -11.65
CA ILE A 311 11.50 -10.29 -11.70
C ILE A 311 12.10 -9.29 -10.72
N SER A 312 13.11 -9.72 -9.98
CA SER A 312 14.00 -8.82 -9.26
C SER A 312 15.45 -9.20 -9.55
N ALA A 313 16.29 -8.19 -9.65
CA ALA A 313 17.71 -8.35 -9.84
C ALA A 313 18.45 -7.24 -9.09
N GLY A 314 19.60 -7.59 -8.51
CA GLY A 314 20.43 -6.61 -7.83
C GLY A 314 21.89 -7.04 -7.79
N LYS A 315 22.78 -6.08 -7.75
CA LYS A 315 24.21 -6.34 -7.63
C LYS A 315 24.92 -5.19 -6.96
N ARG A 316 25.89 -5.55 -6.08
CA ARG A 316 26.84 -4.61 -5.54
C ARG A 316 28.11 -4.59 -6.41
N ILE A 317 28.48 -3.42 -6.90
CA ILE A 317 29.61 -3.22 -7.82
C ILE A 317 30.70 -2.49 -7.06
N LYS A 318 31.88 -3.11 -6.96
CA LYS A 318 33.10 -2.57 -6.30
C LYS A 318 32.83 -1.99 -4.91
N GLU A 319 31.88 -2.61 -4.17
CA GLU A 319 31.42 -2.18 -2.83
C GLU A 319 30.89 -0.74 -2.72
N LYS A 320 30.97 0.03 -3.81
CA LYS A 320 30.57 1.44 -3.86
C LYS A 320 29.18 1.67 -4.42
N LEU A 321 28.73 0.86 -5.37
CA LEU A 321 27.42 1.01 -5.98
C LEU A 321 26.57 -0.24 -5.74
N SER A 322 25.45 -0.08 -5.06
CA SER A 322 24.40 -1.09 -4.93
C SER A 322 23.27 -0.72 -5.85
N ALA A 323 22.94 -1.58 -6.81
CA ALA A 323 21.82 -1.41 -7.72
C ALA A 323 20.81 -2.54 -7.51
N PHE A 324 19.54 -2.20 -7.41
CA PHE A 324 18.43 -3.13 -7.29
C PHE A 324 17.26 -2.70 -8.17
N ILE A 325 16.71 -3.63 -8.90
CA ILE A 325 15.52 -3.42 -9.72
C ILE A 325 14.52 -4.54 -9.45
N THR A 326 13.26 -4.20 -9.38
CA THR A 326 12.17 -5.18 -9.43
C THR A 326 11.04 -4.67 -10.30
N ALA A 327 10.42 -5.59 -11.03
CA ALA A 327 9.23 -5.31 -11.82
C ALA A 327 8.23 -6.45 -11.64
N SER A 328 6.94 -6.13 -11.67
CA SER A 328 5.89 -7.13 -11.60
C SER A 328 4.64 -6.70 -12.35
N GLN A 329 3.91 -7.69 -12.83
CA GLN A 329 2.56 -7.55 -13.36
C GLN A 329 1.66 -8.60 -12.75
N SER A 330 0.48 -8.19 -12.30
CA SER A 330 -0.54 -9.08 -11.78
C SER A 330 -1.91 -8.75 -12.37
N GLU A 331 -2.72 -9.78 -12.54
CA GLU A 331 -4.14 -9.67 -12.84
C GLU A 331 -4.89 -10.57 -11.87
N THR A 332 -5.89 -10.02 -11.18
CA THR A 332 -6.65 -10.73 -10.15
C THR A 332 -8.13 -10.46 -10.29
N TYR A 333 -8.92 -11.45 -9.88
CA TYR A 333 -10.37 -11.44 -9.97
C TYR A 333 -10.99 -11.71 -8.61
N GLU A 334 -11.96 -10.89 -8.23
CA GLU A 334 -12.67 -11.00 -6.96
C GLU A 334 -14.18 -10.97 -7.22
N TYR A 335 -14.93 -11.76 -6.46
CA TYR A 335 -16.39 -11.76 -6.47
C TYR A 335 -16.89 -11.75 -5.03
N GLY A 336 -17.80 -10.83 -4.76
CA GLY A 336 -18.56 -10.74 -3.52
C GLY A 336 -20.04 -10.80 -3.78
N GLN A 337 -20.80 -11.41 -2.85
CA GLN A 337 -22.24 -11.38 -2.83
C GLN A 337 -22.73 -11.29 -1.39
N GLY A 338 -23.74 -10.46 -1.15
CA GLY A 338 -24.24 -10.30 0.20
C GLY A 338 -25.33 -9.26 0.33
N LEU A 339 -25.55 -8.86 1.57
CA LEU A 339 -26.50 -7.84 1.99
C LEU A 339 -25.78 -6.48 2.01
N PHE A 340 -26.35 -5.51 1.34
CA PHE A 340 -25.98 -4.10 1.48
C PHE A 340 -27.07 -3.34 2.24
N ARG A 341 -26.66 -2.52 3.20
CA ARG A 341 -27.55 -1.60 3.91
C ARG A 341 -26.89 -0.25 4.05
N GLN A 342 -27.64 0.80 3.77
CA GLN A 342 -27.27 2.17 4.07
C GLN A 342 -28.12 2.67 5.24
N PHE A 343 -27.50 3.46 6.12
CA PHE A 343 -28.16 4.01 7.31
C PHE A 343 -28.09 5.53 7.26
N ARG A 344 -29.21 6.17 7.59
CA ARG A 344 -29.29 7.62 7.81
C ARG A 344 -29.84 7.85 9.22
N SER A 345 -29.05 8.51 10.07
CA SER A 345 -29.48 8.91 11.41
C SER A 345 -30.20 7.79 12.20
N ASN A 346 -29.66 6.59 12.25
CA ASN A 346 -30.20 5.39 12.92
C ASN A 346 -31.37 4.67 12.22
N PHE A 347 -31.79 5.14 11.06
CA PHE A 347 -32.75 4.39 10.24
C PHE A 347 -32.00 3.66 9.12
N VAL A 348 -32.53 2.49 8.72
CA VAL A 348 -32.09 1.83 7.50
C VAL A 348 -32.71 2.60 6.34
N ASP A 349 -31.84 3.18 5.51
CA ASP A 349 -32.22 3.98 4.34
C ASP A 349 -32.41 3.06 3.14
N ASP A 350 -31.38 2.24 2.87
CA ASP A 350 -31.38 1.26 1.79
C ASP A 350 -31.18 -0.16 2.31
N THR A 351 -31.84 -1.12 1.70
CA THR A 351 -31.59 -2.54 1.89
C THR A 351 -31.60 -3.26 0.55
N ILE A 352 -30.47 -3.85 0.18
CA ILE A 352 -30.32 -4.69 -1.00
C ILE A 352 -29.83 -6.05 -0.54
N THR A 353 -30.66 -7.09 -0.72
CA THR A 353 -30.40 -8.43 -0.17
C THR A 353 -29.52 -9.29 -1.06
N ASP A 354 -29.36 -8.90 -2.32
CA ASP A 354 -28.64 -9.64 -3.36
C ASP A 354 -27.50 -8.84 -4.01
N ALA A 355 -26.92 -7.90 -3.27
CA ALA A 355 -25.80 -7.11 -3.78
C ALA A 355 -24.66 -8.02 -4.26
N THR A 356 -24.17 -7.80 -5.48
CA THR A 356 -23.05 -8.51 -6.07
C THR A 356 -22.00 -7.53 -6.55
N VAL A 357 -20.71 -7.89 -6.37
CA VAL A 357 -19.56 -7.11 -6.84
C VAL A 357 -18.62 -8.02 -7.59
N TYR A 358 -18.33 -7.67 -8.82
CA TYR A 358 -17.26 -8.26 -9.63
C TYR A 358 -16.12 -7.25 -9.73
N SER A 359 -14.92 -7.66 -9.43
CA SER A 359 -13.75 -6.76 -9.49
C SER A 359 -12.59 -7.44 -10.21
N LYS A 360 -12.14 -6.83 -11.30
CA LYS A 360 -10.92 -7.19 -12.02
C LYS A 360 -9.87 -6.13 -11.74
N LYS A 361 -8.69 -6.55 -11.27
CA LYS A 361 -7.56 -5.65 -10.97
C LYS A 361 -6.36 -6.04 -11.82
N VAL A 362 -5.77 -5.07 -12.52
CA VAL A 362 -4.50 -5.23 -13.26
C VAL A 362 -3.49 -4.25 -12.69
N THR A 363 -2.39 -4.78 -12.14
CA THR A 363 -1.35 -3.95 -11.54
C THR A 363 -0.01 -4.23 -12.20
N THR A 364 0.62 -3.17 -12.73
CA THR A 364 2.01 -3.19 -13.20
C THR A 364 2.82 -2.29 -12.27
N SER A 365 3.89 -2.80 -11.69
CA SER A 365 4.74 -2.02 -10.79
C SER A 365 6.21 -2.24 -11.07
N GLY A 366 7.03 -1.25 -10.73
CA GLY A 366 8.48 -1.29 -10.84
C GLY A 366 9.15 -0.43 -9.78
N LEU A 367 10.30 -0.87 -9.31
CA LEU A 367 11.17 -0.13 -8.40
C LEU A 367 12.61 -0.21 -8.90
N LEU A 368 13.25 0.94 -8.97
CA LEU A 368 14.71 1.06 -9.17
C LEU A 368 15.30 1.73 -7.95
N ASP A 369 16.22 1.05 -7.29
CA ASP A 369 16.95 1.56 -6.14
C ASP A 369 18.45 1.54 -6.42
N LEU A 370 19.08 2.68 -6.27
CA LEU A 370 20.51 2.86 -6.48
C LEU A 370 21.11 3.51 -5.24
N SER A 371 22.02 2.82 -4.56
CA SER A 371 22.76 3.35 -3.41
C SER A 371 24.23 3.48 -3.75
N TYR A 372 24.75 4.70 -3.67
CA TYR A 372 26.16 5.01 -3.93
C TYR A 372 26.86 5.40 -2.63
N PHE A 373 27.85 4.60 -2.26
CA PHE A 373 28.72 4.81 -1.11
C PHE A 373 29.96 5.58 -1.59
N ILE A 374 29.96 6.90 -1.39
CA ILE A 374 31.08 7.75 -1.74
C ILE A 374 32.31 7.29 -0.92
N ASN A 375 32.07 7.06 0.37
CA ASN A 375 32.97 6.44 1.36
C ASN A 375 32.13 5.93 2.53
N ASP A 376 32.74 5.40 3.59
CA ASP A 376 32.05 4.84 4.76
C ASP A 376 31.20 5.86 5.54
N LYS A 377 31.48 7.16 5.35
CA LYS A 377 30.78 8.27 6.02
C LYS A 377 29.70 8.93 5.15
N ASN A 378 29.67 8.67 3.84
CA ASN A 378 28.83 9.39 2.90
C ASN A 378 28.10 8.45 1.95
N LYS A 379 26.78 8.42 2.03
CA LYS A 379 25.89 7.62 1.18
C LYS A 379 24.88 8.53 0.49
N ILE A 380 24.65 8.31 -0.79
CA ILE A 380 23.54 8.87 -1.56
C ILE A 380 22.71 7.71 -2.11
N LYS A 381 21.39 7.81 -1.98
CA LYS A 381 20.43 6.82 -2.48
C LYS A 381 19.45 7.50 -3.42
N SER A 382 19.21 6.88 -4.58
CA SER A 382 18.10 7.20 -5.48
C SER A 382 17.11 6.06 -5.47
N SER A 383 15.83 6.37 -5.25
CA SER A 383 14.75 5.39 -5.27
C SER A 383 13.64 5.89 -6.18
N THR A 384 13.30 5.13 -7.22
CA THR A 384 12.21 5.45 -8.14
C THR A 384 11.22 4.30 -8.17
N PHE A 385 9.99 4.59 -7.75
CA PHE A 385 8.88 3.66 -7.73
C PHE A 385 7.81 4.09 -8.75
N PHE A 386 7.34 3.15 -9.53
CA PHE A 386 6.24 3.31 -10.47
C PHE A 386 5.18 2.24 -10.25
N VAL A 387 3.92 2.63 -10.27
CA VAL A 387 2.79 1.71 -10.34
C VAL A 387 1.71 2.25 -11.27
N ASN A 388 1.12 1.34 -12.04
CA ASN A 388 -0.10 1.54 -12.81
C ASN A 388 -1.09 0.44 -12.41
N LYS A 389 -2.17 0.83 -11.72
CA LYS A 389 -3.24 -0.06 -11.28
C LYS A 389 -4.52 0.33 -12.00
N LEU A 390 -5.11 -0.65 -12.66
CA LEU A 390 -6.44 -0.54 -13.25
C LEU A 390 -7.37 -1.45 -12.44
N THR A 391 -8.47 -0.89 -11.94
CA THR A 391 -9.55 -1.62 -11.28
C THR A 391 -10.81 -1.45 -12.12
N ASP A 392 -11.40 -2.55 -12.55
CA ASP A 392 -12.70 -2.60 -13.21
C ASP A 392 -13.69 -3.27 -12.28
N GLN A 393 -14.70 -2.54 -11.86
CA GLN A 393 -15.70 -3.01 -10.91
C GLN A 393 -17.09 -2.94 -11.52
N VAL A 394 -17.85 -4.02 -11.39
CA VAL A 394 -19.27 -4.07 -11.72
C VAL A 394 -20.03 -4.43 -10.44
N TYR A 395 -20.86 -3.50 -9.98
CA TYR A 395 -21.81 -3.69 -8.89
C TYR A 395 -23.21 -3.88 -9.45
N GLU A 396 -23.96 -4.81 -8.91
CA GLU A 396 -25.40 -4.98 -9.16
C GLU A 396 -26.13 -5.23 -7.86
N GLY A 397 -27.35 -4.68 -7.73
CA GLY A 397 -28.21 -4.90 -6.59
C GLY A 397 -29.69 -4.79 -6.95
N GLY A 398 -30.53 -5.53 -6.22
CA GLY A 398 -31.98 -5.52 -6.40
C GLY A 398 -32.49 -6.43 -7.53
N ARG A 399 -31.68 -7.32 -8.06
CA ARG A 399 -32.08 -8.25 -9.14
C ARG A 399 -33.17 -9.22 -8.71
N ASN A 400 -33.24 -9.58 -7.43
CA ASN A 400 -34.26 -10.47 -6.87
C ASN A 400 -35.59 -9.77 -6.55
N GLY A 401 -35.71 -8.48 -6.82
CA GLY A 401 -36.94 -7.72 -6.57
C GLY A 401 -37.18 -7.28 -5.12
N GLU A 402 -36.21 -7.48 -4.24
CA GLU A 402 -36.29 -7.10 -2.81
C GLU A 402 -35.49 -5.84 -2.45
N GLY A 403 -34.90 -5.17 -3.44
CA GLY A 403 -34.10 -3.96 -3.22
C GLY A 403 -34.99 -2.72 -2.97
N THR A 404 -34.64 -1.94 -1.96
CA THR A 404 -35.16 -0.58 -1.75
C THR A 404 -33.98 0.39 -1.83
N ILE A 405 -34.12 1.45 -2.61
CA ILE A 405 -33.11 2.50 -2.79
C ILE A 405 -33.79 3.83 -2.50
N PHE A 406 -33.28 4.52 -1.51
CA PHE A 406 -33.93 5.71 -0.94
C PHE A 406 -33.83 6.98 -1.79
N GLU A 407 -32.77 7.15 -2.58
CA GLU A 407 -32.54 8.40 -3.31
C GLU A 407 -33.61 8.73 -4.36
N GLU A 408 -34.46 7.79 -4.65
CA GLU A 408 -35.44 7.85 -5.70
C GLU A 408 -36.86 7.72 -5.15
N THR A 409 -37.82 8.06 -5.96
CA THR A 409 -39.23 7.74 -5.66
C THR A 409 -39.42 6.23 -5.64
N ASP A 410 -40.19 5.73 -4.67
CA ASP A 410 -40.57 4.33 -4.61
C ASP A 410 -41.05 3.83 -5.98
N PRO A 411 -40.65 2.63 -6.41
CA PRO A 411 -41.14 2.06 -7.64
C PRO A 411 -42.66 1.98 -7.62
N ALA A 412 -43.30 2.09 -8.79
CA ALA A 412 -44.74 1.90 -8.90
C ALA A 412 -45.11 0.50 -8.42
N GLU A 413 -46.36 0.35 -7.95
CA GLU A 413 -46.90 -0.94 -7.45
C GLU A 413 -46.66 -2.08 -8.47
N GLY A 414 -46.08 -3.17 -8.01
CA GLY A 414 -45.68 -4.32 -8.84
C GLY A 414 -44.37 -4.23 -9.55
N LEU A 415 -43.60 -3.16 -9.34
CA LEU A 415 -42.25 -2.99 -9.84
C LEU A 415 -41.22 -3.08 -8.71
N SER A 416 -40.02 -3.51 -9.07
CA SER A 416 -38.83 -3.57 -8.20
C SER A 416 -37.75 -2.68 -8.74
N GLN A 417 -36.84 -2.25 -7.88
CA GLN A 417 -35.70 -1.39 -8.27
C GLN A 417 -34.43 -2.21 -8.42
N PHE A 418 -33.70 -1.92 -9.49
CA PHE A 418 -32.41 -2.49 -9.81
C PHE A 418 -31.39 -1.40 -10.06
N VAL A 419 -30.20 -1.57 -9.47
CA VAL A 419 -29.04 -0.68 -9.68
C VAL A 419 -27.88 -1.46 -10.27
N ARG A 420 -27.26 -0.89 -11.30
CA ARG A 420 -25.97 -1.33 -11.82
C ARG A 420 -25.01 -0.16 -11.89
N ASP A 421 -23.84 -0.32 -11.27
CA ASP A 421 -22.74 0.64 -11.35
C ASP A 421 -21.50 -0.06 -11.91
N GLN A 422 -20.91 0.51 -12.94
CA GLN A 422 -19.75 -0.03 -13.63
C GLN A 422 -18.67 1.05 -13.66
N ASN A 423 -17.55 0.79 -13.00
CA ASN A 423 -16.47 1.77 -12.87
C ASN A 423 -15.11 1.18 -13.23
N ILE A 424 -14.40 1.86 -14.12
CA ILE A 424 -13.00 1.61 -14.42
C ILE A 424 -12.19 2.75 -13.81
N LYS A 425 -11.39 2.45 -12.78
CA LYS A 425 -10.45 3.40 -12.18
C LYS A 425 -9.02 3.00 -12.56
N GLN A 426 -8.26 3.95 -13.11
CA GLN A 426 -6.84 3.78 -13.39
C GLN A 426 -6.03 4.77 -12.58
N THR A 427 -5.14 4.26 -11.72
CA THR A 427 -4.19 5.06 -10.96
C THR A 427 -2.77 4.80 -11.47
N ARG A 428 -2.08 5.86 -11.86
CA ARG A 428 -0.64 5.86 -12.17
C ARG A 428 0.07 6.72 -11.15
N LEU A 429 1.03 6.13 -10.46
CA LEU A 429 1.88 6.82 -9.48
C LEU A 429 3.34 6.66 -9.87
N LEU A 430 4.04 7.78 -9.95
CA LEU A 430 5.50 7.83 -10.04
C LEU A 430 6.04 8.58 -8.83
N VAL A 431 6.92 7.95 -8.07
CA VAL A 431 7.65 8.56 -6.95
C VAL A 431 9.14 8.46 -7.26
N SER A 432 9.84 9.58 -7.32
CA SER A 432 11.28 9.62 -7.48
C SER A 432 11.90 10.39 -6.32
N GLN A 433 12.84 9.76 -5.63
CA GLN A 433 13.43 10.28 -4.40
C GLN A 433 14.97 10.21 -4.45
N LEU A 434 15.60 11.24 -3.89
CA LEU A 434 17.02 11.28 -3.59
C LEU A 434 17.19 11.48 -2.08
N LEU A 435 18.00 10.64 -1.46
CA LEU A 435 18.26 10.67 -0.04
C LEU A 435 19.78 10.69 0.18
N GLY A 436 20.25 11.48 1.12
CA GLY A 436 21.64 11.56 1.49
C GLY A 436 21.86 11.44 2.99
N THR A 437 22.92 10.74 3.37
CA THR A 437 23.38 10.64 4.74
C THR A 437 24.87 10.89 4.76
N HIS A 438 25.30 11.88 5.54
CA HIS A 438 26.67 12.34 5.60
C HIS A 438 27.12 12.44 7.06
N LYS A 439 28.07 11.61 7.48
CA LYS A 439 28.66 11.65 8.81
C LYS A 439 29.76 12.72 8.79
N LEU A 440 29.42 13.92 9.28
CA LEU A 440 30.34 15.08 9.28
C LEU A 440 31.46 14.93 10.31
N SER A 441 31.15 14.32 11.45
CA SER A 441 32.07 13.93 12.50
C SER A 441 31.55 12.68 13.21
N ASP A 442 32.25 12.18 14.22
CA ASP A 442 31.76 11.03 15.01
C ASP A 442 30.51 11.37 15.82
N LYS A 443 30.25 12.66 16.07
CA LYS A 443 29.10 13.16 16.84
C LYS A 443 28.09 13.92 16.00
N ASN A 444 28.29 14.08 14.70
CA ASN A 444 27.39 14.88 13.87
C ASN A 444 27.16 14.23 12.52
N SER A 445 25.89 14.11 12.12
CA SER A 445 25.49 13.62 10.80
C SER A 445 24.40 14.48 10.19
N LEU A 446 24.52 14.73 8.90
CA LEU A 446 23.57 15.45 8.08
C LEU A 446 22.75 14.45 7.26
N GLU A 447 21.42 14.54 7.37
CA GLU A 447 20.47 13.75 6.58
C GLU A 447 19.58 14.66 5.76
N TRP A 448 19.39 14.31 4.51
CA TRP A 448 18.47 15.05 3.64
C TRP A 448 17.74 14.11 2.71
N ALA A 449 16.55 14.52 2.32
CA ALA A 449 15.78 13.87 1.26
C ALA A 449 15.05 14.88 0.42
N SER A 450 14.87 14.54 -0.85
CA SER A 450 14.06 15.28 -1.83
C SER A 450 13.24 14.28 -2.62
N GLY A 451 11.96 14.57 -2.81
CA GLY A 451 11.02 13.73 -3.53
C GLY A 451 10.19 14.52 -4.54
N TYR A 452 9.93 13.88 -5.66
CA TYR A 452 8.98 14.32 -6.65
C TYR A 452 7.96 13.21 -6.92
N ASN A 453 6.69 13.54 -6.76
CA ASN A 453 5.56 12.62 -6.94
C ASN A 453 4.67 13.11 -8.09
N LEU A 454 4.24 12.19 -8.92
CA LEU A 454 3.24 12.41 -9.97
C LEU A 454 2.15 11.36 -9.80
N VAL A 455 0.91 11.79 -9.62
CA VAL A 455 -0.28 10.94 -9.57
C VAL A 455 -1.22 11.34 -10.69
N ASN A 456 -1.69 10.34 -11.44
CA ASN A 456 -2.82 10.48 -12.34
C ASN A 456 -3.84 9.42 -11.95
N ALA A 457 -5.00 9.84 -11.45
CA ALA A 457 -6.09 8.94 -11.11
C ALA A 457 -7.31 9.30 -11.94
N ASN A 458 -7.71 8.37 -12.80
CA ASN A 458 -8.73 8.57 -13.80
C ASN A 458 -9.86 7.57 -13.62
N GLU A 459 -11.09 8.06 -13.57
CA GLU A 459 -12.31 7.30 -13.78
C GLU A 459 -12.91 7.72 -15.13
N PRO A 460 -12.45 7.12 -16.24
CA PRO A 460 -12.71 7.68 -17.56
C PRO A 460 -14.14 7.48 -18.03
N ASN A 461 -14.87 6.49 -17.52
CA ASN A 461 -16.21 6.15 -17.98
C ASN A 461 -16.93 5.30 -16.91
N ARG A 462 -17.42 5.93 -15.88
CA ARG A 462 -18.33 5.30 -14.92
C ARG A 462 -19.72 5.31 -15.51
N ILE A 463 -20.38 4.16 -15.47
CA ILE A 463 -21.74 3.94 -16.02
C ILE A 463 -22.65 3.53 -14.88
N ARG A 464 -23.69 4.30 -14.62
CA ARG A 464 -24.71 3.96 -13.64
C ARG A 464 -26.08 3.86 -14.29
N ASN A 465 -26.80 2.80 -13.96
CA ASN A 465 -28.18 2.57 -14.34
C ASN A 465 -29.00 2.28 -13.08
N GLU A 466 -30.09 2.99 -12.91
CA GLU A 466 -31.11 2.75 -11.90
C GLU A 466 -32.44 2.60 -12.64
N VAL A 467 -33.00 1.40 -12.60
CA VAL A 467 -34.21 1.07 -13.36
C VAL A 467 -35.20 0.30 -12.51
N ASN A 468 -36.47 0.43 -12.83
CA ASN A 468 -37.52 -0.40 -12.28
C ASN A 468 -37.83 -1.54 -13.24
N PHE A 469 -38.14 -2.73 -12.73
CA PHE A 469 -38.53 -3.91 -13.51
C PHE A 469 -39.62 -4.71 -12.81
N ASP A 470 -40.36 -5.49 -13.58
CA ASP A 470 -41.38 -6.40 -13.02
C ASP A 470 -40.72 -7.64 -12.41
N SER A 471 -41.49 -8.40 -11.64
CA SER A 471 -41.04 -9.63 -10.97
C SER A 471 -40.62 -10.74 -11.95
N GLU A 472 -40.99 -10.63 -13.23
CA GLU A 472 -40.62 -11.57 -14.30
C GLU A 472 -39.36 -11.10 -15.05
N GLY A 473 -38.88 -9.86 -14.77
CA GLY A 473 -37.71 -9.27 -15.45
C GLY A 473 -37.95 -8.84 -16.89
N ASN A 474 -39.21 -8.75 -17.32
CA ASN A 474 -39.58 -8.52 -18.71
C ASN A 474 -39.86 -7.05 -19.04
N LEU A 475 -40.12 -6.23 -18.04
CA LEU A 475 -40.40 -4.81 -18.22
C LEU A 475 -39.39 -3.96 -17.47
N VAL A 476 -38.68 -3.06 -18.18
CA VAL A 476 -37.81 -2.10 -17.58
C VAL A 476 -38.33 -0.70 -17.78
N GLN A 477 -38.44 0.05 -16.68
CA GLN A 477 -38.76 1.47 -16.71
C GLN A 477 -37.56 2.27 -16.24
N LEU A 478 -37.25 3.37 -16.91
CA LEU A 478 -36.21 4.28 -16.47
C LEU A 478 -36.66 5.04 -15.23
N GLY A 479 -35.76 5.21 -14.25
CA GLY A 479 -35.97 6.10 -13.12
C GLY A 479 -36.13 7.54 -13.59
N ARG A 480 -36.92 8.34 -12.86
CA ARG A 480 -37.32 9.69 -13.30
C ARG A 480 -36.78 10.85 -12.49
N THR A 481 -36.24 10.58 -11.32
CA THR A 481 -35.86 11.64 -10.41
C THR A 481 -34.51 12.24 -10.81
N GLY A 482 -34.47 13.53 -11.11
CA GLY A 482 -33.23 14.29 -11.30
C GLY A 482 -32.49 14.11 -12.64
N GLY A 483 -32.91 13.21 -13.54
CA GLY A 483 -32.30 13.04 -14.88
C GLY A 483 -30.92 12.39 -14.90
N PHE A 484 -30.45 11.80 -13.77
CA PHE A 484 -29.11 11.22 -13.62
C PHE A 484 -29.08 9.75 -13.21
N GLN A 485 -30.23 9.09 -13.15
CA GLN A 485 -30.31 7.65 -12.86
C GLN A 485 -29.64 6.83 -13.96
N GLN A 486 -29.72 7.29 -15.18
CA GLN A 486 -28.99 6.77 -16.33
C GLN A 486 -27.89 7.74 -16.67
N ARG A 487 -26.65 7.43 -16.25
CA ARG A 487 -25.56 8.38 -16.45
C ARG A 487 -24.25 7.73 -16.85
N LYS A 488 -23.48 8.50 -17.56
CA LYS A 488 -22.03 8.30 -17.71
C LYS A 488 -21.30 9.47 -17.08
N SER A 489 -20.23 9.19 -16.36
CA SER A 489 -19.43 10.22 -15.73
C SER A 489 -17.94 9.98 -15.93
N LYS A 490 -17.19 11.07 -15.85
CA LYS A 490 -15.75 11.12 -15.92
C LYS A 490 -15.23 11.89 -14.72
N GLN A 491 -14.15 11.37 -14.11
CA GLN A 491 -13.37 12.11 -13.10
C GLN A 491 -11.88 11.94 -13.39
N LEU A 492 -11.14 13.05 -13.34
CA LEU A 492 -9.70 13.06 -13.56
C LEU A 492 -9.03 13.83 -12.44
N ILE A 493 -7.98 13.23 -11.87
CA ILE A 493 -7.10 13.84 -10.88
C ILE A 493 -5.68 13.82 -11.42
N THR A 494 -5.02 14.96 -11.38
CA THR A 494 -3.58 15.06 -11.62
C THR A 494 -2.94 15.79 -10.45
N ASP A 495 -2.09 15.08 -9.69
CA ASP A 495 -1.31 15.64 -8.60
C ASP A 495 0.17 15.69 -8.95
N ASN A 496 0.78 16.85 -8.71
CA ASN A 496 2.22 17.06 -8.76
C ASN A 496 2.68 17.53 -7.38
N GLU A 497 3.63 16.81 -6.79
CA GLU A 497 4.13 17.19 -5.47
C GLU A 497 5.66 17.15 -5.44
N PHE A 498 6.26 18.23 -4.99
CA PHE A 498 7.66 18.30 -4.59
C PHE A 498 7.75 18.41 -3.07
N ASN A 499 8.58 17.58 -2.46
CA ASN A 499 8.79 17.61 -1.02
C ASN A 499 10.25 17.31 -0.66
N GLY A 500 10.63 17.65 0.55
CA GLY A 500 11.97 17.35 1.03
C GLY A 500 12.21 17.83 2.46
N TYR A 501 13.30 17.35 3.02
CA TYR A 501 13.80 17.78 4.32
C TYR A 501 15.32 17.86 4.36
N LEU A 502 15.82 18.65 5.28
CA LEU A 502 17.19 18.69 5.72
C LEU A 502 17.22 18.61 7.24
N LYS A 503 18.01 17.68 7.77
CA LYS A 503 18.09 17.39 9.21
C LYS A 503 19.54 17.20 9.64
N ASP A 504 19.95 17.90 10.68
CA ASP A 504 21.23 17.74 11.37
C ASP A 504 20.99 16.93 12.65
N VAL A 505 21.77 15.90 12.86
CA VAL A 505 21.71 14.99 14.01
C VAL A 505 23.01 15.13 14.80
N ILE A 506 22.91 15.61 16.04
CA ILE A 506 24.04 15.90 16.92
C ILE A 506 23.98 14.97 18.12
N GLU A 507 24.94 14.08 18.26
CA GLU A 507 25.19 13.29 19.46
C GLU A 507 26.00 14.11 20.48
N VAL A 508 25.30 14.68 21.47
CA VAL A 508 25.96 15.50 22.50
C VAL A 508 26.66 14.63 23.53
N LEU A 509 26.01 13.54 23.93
CA LEU A 509 26.51 12.58 24.92
C LEU A 509 26.07 11.17 24.50
N ASN A 510 27.05 10.25 24.56
CA ASN A 510 26.80 8.81 24.48
C ASN A 510 27.76 8.13 25.46
N ASP A 511 27.25 7.83 26.66
CA ASP A 511 27.99 7.19 27.76
C ASP A 511 27.32 5.84 28.03
N GLU A 512 27.86 4.81 27.37
CA GLU A 512 27.33 3.45 27.44
C GLU A 512 27.51 2.85 28.83
N GLU A 513 28.62 3.15 29.53
CA GLU A 513 28.92 2.64 30.87
C GLU A 513 27.88 3.11 31.91
N ASN A 514 27.42 4.35 31.81
CA ASN A 514 26.43 4.94 32.71
C ASN A 514 25.00 4.94 32.14
N GLU A 515 24.78 4.33 30.97
CA GLU A 515 23.51 4.29 30.24
C GLU A 515 22.90 5.70 30.07
N LYS A 516 23.73 6.67 29.65
CA LYS A 516 23.30 8.05 29.41
C LYS A 516 23.51 8.44 27.97
N SER A 517 22.49 8.98 27.36
CA SER A 517 22.56 9.50 26.00
C SER A 517 21.84 10.84 25.89
N PHE A 518 22.37 11.72 25.03
CA PHE A 518 21.69 12.95 24.66
C PHE A 518 21.94 13.25 23.18
N LYS A 519 20.86 13.28 22.41
CA LYS A 519 20.86 13.55 20.97
C LYS A 519 19.92 14.71 20.68
N ILE A 520 20.34 15.61 19.80
CA ILE A 520 19.57 16.73 19.29
C ILE A 520 19.40 16.53 17.78
N GLU A 521 18.18 16.70 17.28
CA GLU A 521 17.88 16.71 15.86
C GLU A 521 17.25 18.06 15.49
N LEU A 522 17.86 18.78 14.57
CA LEU A 522 17.38 20.06 14.08
C LEU A 522 17.08 19.94 12.60
N GLY A 523 15.97 20.47 12.14
CA GLY A 523 15.69 20.34 10.72
C GLY A 523 14.59 21.24 10.18
N VAL A 524 14.51 21.20 8.86
CA VAL A 524 13.49 21.92 8.07
C VAL A 524 12.83 20.99 7.08
N ASN A 525 11.53 21.23 6.81
CA ASN A 525 10.78 20.51 5.79
C ASN A 525 10.14 21.51 4.81
N TYR A 526 10.01 21.08 3.58
CA TYR A 526 9.27 21.79 2.55
C TYR A 526 8.38 20.80 1.79
N ARG A 527 7.13 21.22 1.49
CA ARG A 527 6.18 20.49 0.65
C ARG A 527 5.43 21.49 -0.24
N ASN A 528 5.30 21.16 -1.51
CA ASN A 528 4.45 21.89 -2.45
C ASN A 528 3.67 20.87 -3.27
N LYS A 529 2.36 20.80 -3.05
CA LYS A 529 1.41 19.91 -3.74
C LYS A 529 0.50 20.78 -4.60
N LYS A 530 0.27 20.34 -5.84
CA LYS A 530 -0.72 20.90 -6.76
C LYS A 530 -1.61 19.78 -7.24
N ARG A 531 -2.92 20.01 -7.21
CA ARG A 531 -3.95 19.10 -7.74
C ARG A 531 -4.80 19.83 -8.76
N ASP A 532 -4.96 19.22 -9.92
CA ASP A 532 -5.96 19.57 -10.92
C ASP A 532 -7.04 18.49 -10.90
N PHE A 533 -8.28 18.89 -10.78
CA PHE A 533 -9.45 18.02 -10.78
C PHE A 533 -10.46 18.45 -11.84
N GLU A 534 -11.02 17.47 -12.52
CA GLU A 534 -12.08 17.62 -13.50
C GLU A 534 -13.14 16.55 -13.29
N SER A 535 -14.43 16.95 -13.34
CA SER A 535 -15.57 16.05 -13.30
C SER A 535 -16.64 16.45 -14.31
N LEU A 536 -17.13 15.49 -15.07
CA LEU A 536 -18.20 15.67 -16.06
C LEU A 536 -19.25 14.57 -15.88
N PHE A 537 -20.51 14.98 -15.85
CA PHE A 537 -21.67 14.09 -15.82
C PHE A 537 -22.54 14.30 -17.05
N VAL A 538 -22.97 13.18 -17.64
CA VAL A 538 -23.95 13.15 -18.74
C VAL A 538 -25.06 12.19 -18.36
N GLY A 539 -26.22 12.75 -18.09
CA GLY A 539 -27.44 11.98 -17.83
C GLY A 539 -28.23 11.69 -19.12
N VAL A 540 -29.01 10.64 -19.08
CA VAL A 540 -30.00 10.32 -20.10
C VAL A 540 -31.34 10.15 -19.41
N GLU A 541 -32.34 10.89 -19.86
CA GLU A 541 -33.68 10.82 -19.30
C GLU A 541 -34.75 10.56 -20.37
N GLU A 542 -35.85 9.93 -19.96
CA GLU A 542 -37.00 9.70 -20.80
C GLU A 542 -37.88 10.96 -20.83
N ARG A 543 -38.09 11.50 -22.02
CA ARG A 543 -38.87 12.72 -22.20
C ARG A 543 -40.38 12.51 -22.01
N ARG A 544 -40.84 11.30 -22.33
CA ARG A 544 -42.23 10.89 -22.16
C ARG A 544 -42.29 9.63 -21.31
N THR A 545 -43.22 9.61 -20.38
CA THR A 545 -43.41 8.52 -19.44
C THR A 545 -43.68 7.19 -20.12
N ASN A 546 -42.88 6.17 -19.81
CA ASN A 546 -43.08 4.76 -20.21
C ASN A 546 -43.21 4.55 -21.72
N THR A 547 -42.42 5.28 -22.53
CA THR A 547 -42.40 5.08 -23.98
C THR A 547 -41.37 4.06 -24.43
N ILE A 548 -40.37 3.82 -23.58
CA ILE A 548 -39.26 2.90 -23.86
C ILE A 548 -39.27 1.77 -22.83
N ASN A 549 -39.63 0.58 -23.31
CA ASN A 549 -39.72 -0.63 -22.49
C ASN A 549 -38.78 -1.69 -23.07
N PRO A 550 -37.50 -1.75 -22.61
CA PRO A 550 -36.59 -2.83 -23.02
C PRO A 550 -37.04 -4.17 -22.43
N SER A 551 -36.62 -5.24 -23.08
CA SER A 551 -37.09 -6.58 -22.77
C SER A 551 -36.58 -7.14 -21.45
N ASP A 552 -35.45 -6.64 -20.92
CA ASP A 552 -34.87 -7.11 -19.68
C ASP A 552 -33.74 -6.16 -19.14
N ILE A 553 -33.35 -6.35 -17.90
CA ILE A 553 -32.30 -5.60 -17.22
C ILE A 553 -30.88 -5.93 -17.72
N ASP A 554 -30.70 -7.02 -18.45
CA ASP A 554 -29.42 -7.41 -19.04
C ASP A 554 -29.22 -6.81 -20.43
N ASN A 555 -30.24 -6.19 -21.00
CA ASN A 555 -30.21 -5.53 -22.31
C ASN A 555 -30.52 -4.02 -22.25
N LEU A 556 -30.07 -3.33 -21.21
CA LEU A 556 -30.25 -1.88 -21.07
C LEU A 556 -29.62 -1.09 -22.24
N GLY A 557 -28.58 -1.63 -22.89
CA GLY A 557 -27.97 -0.99 -24.06
C GLY A 557 -28.92 -0.79 -25.22
N SER A 558 -30.02 -1.56 -25.32
CA SER A 558 -31.02 -1.37 -26.36
C SER A 558 -31.86 -0.11 -26.20
N ILE A 559 -31.89 0.48 -25.01
CA ILE A 559 -32.59 1.74 -24.72
C ILE A 559 -31.84 2.92 -25.37
N PHE A 560 -30.52 2.95 -25.21
CA PHE A 560 -29.68 4.11 -25.53
C PHE A 560 -29.24 4.14 -27.00
N GLN A 561 -30.15 3.83 -27.90
CA GLN A 561 -29.91 3.86 -29.34
C GLN A 561 -30.19 5.23 -29.94
N ALA A 562 -29.46 5.57 -31.01
CA ALA A 562 -29.62 6.85 -31.70
C ALA A 562 -31.05 7.15 -32.15
N SER A 563 -31.82 6.10 -32.53
CA SER A 563 -33.23 6.21 -32.90
C SER A 563 -34.09 6.86 -31.81
N ASN A 564 -33.87 6.49 -30.55
CA ASN A 564 -34.69 6.98 -29.43
C ASN A 564 -34.39 8.46 -29.10
N PHE A 565 -33.21 8.93 -29.39
CA PHE A 565 -32.87 10.36 -29.33
C PHE A 565 -33.42 11.14 -30.52
N VAL A 566 -33.44 10.54 -31.71
CA VAL A 566 -34.02 11.17 -32.92
C VAL A 566 -35.54 11.26 -32.83
N SER A 567 -36.23 10.25 -32.29
CA SER A 567 -37.68 10.29 -32.05
C SER A 567 -38.07 11.28 -30.94
N GLY A 568 -37.12 11.69 -30.12
CA GLY A 568 -37.36 12.54 -28.96
C GLY A 568 -37.97 11.81 -27.77
N ASP A 569 -37.82 10.48 -27.72
CA ASP A 569 -38.21 9.66 -26.56
C ASP A 569 -37.17 9.78 -25.45
N LEU A 570 -35.87 9.94 -25.82
CA LEU A 570 -34.77 10.24 -24.91
C LEU A 570 -34.20 11.62 -25.15
N GLU A 571 -33.74 12.25 -24.07
CA GLU A 571 -32.94 13.47 -24.11
C GLU A 571 -31.69 13.37 -23.22
N LEU A 572 -30.68 14.19 -23.55
CA LEU A 572 -29.44 14.31 -22.78
C LEU A 572 -29.56 15.40 -21.74
N ASN A 573 -29.12 15.11 -20.54
CA ASN A 573 -28.89 16.09 -19.50
C ASN A 573 -27.38 16.24 -19.28
N GLU A 574 -26.80 17.26 -19.89
CA GLU A 574 -25.37 17.54 -19.81
C GLU A 574 -25.12 18.63 -18.77
N LEU A 575 -24.30 18.30 -17.75
CA LEU A 575 -23.80 19.31 -16.84
C LEU A 575 -22.53 19.94 -17.40
N GLN A 576 -22.33 21.20 -17.08
CA GLN A 576 -21.05 21.85 -17.34
C GLN A 576 -19.99 21.20 -16.45
N THR A 577 -18.81 20.94 -17.02
CA THR A 577 -17.67 20.34 -16.30
C THR A 577 -17.35 21.12 -15.02
N ASP A 578 -17.22 20.41 -13.93
CA ASP A 578 -16.77 20.94 -12.66
C ASP A 578 -15.25 20.80 -12.54
N LEU A 579 -14.60 21.88 -12.13
CA LEU A 579 -13.15 21.98 -12.05
C LEU A 579 -12.72 22.55 -10.71
N TYR A 580 -11.62 22.06 -10.17
CA TYR A 580 -10.86 22.82 -9.19
C TYR A 580 -9.35 22.64 -9.35
N ASN A 581 -8.60 23.66 -8.97
CA ASN A 581 -7.15 23.65 -8.89
C ASN A 581 -6.76 23.96 -7.45
N GLY A 582 -6.16 22.97 -6.79
CA GLY A 582 -5.71 23.05 -5.40
C GLY A 582 -4.20 23.21 -5.31
N LYS A 583 -3.74 24.05 -4.39
CA LYS A 583 -2.32 24.20 -4.07
C LYS A 583 -2.11 24.22 -2.56
N LEU A 584 -1.26 23.33 -2.06
CA LEU A 584 -0.78 23.29 -0.68
C LEU A 584 0.72 23.59 -0.64
N THR A 585 1.11 24.61 0.12
CA THR A 585 2.52 24.87 0.42
C THR A 585 2.71 24.76 1.92
N SER A 586 3.55 23.81 2.34
CA SER A 586 3.89 23.57 3.74
C SER A 586 5.37 23.84 3.97
N LYS A 587 5.69 24.60 5.01
CA LYS A 587 7.04 24.93 5.45
C LYS A 587 7.13 24.69 6.94
N ALA A 588 8.16 23.96 7.37
CA ALA A 588 8.33 23.70 8.79
C ALA A 588 9.80 23.73 9.21
N ALA A 589 10.02 24.09 10.47
CA ALA A 589 11.27 23.91 11.19
C ALA A 589 10.99 23.19 12.50
N PHE A 590 11.91 22.33 12.91
CA PHE A 590 11.72 21.55 14.13
C PHE A 590 13.04 21.37 14.90
N ALA A 591 12.89 21.17 16.19
CA ALA A 591 13.95 20.73 17.11
C ALA A 591 13.42 19.54 17.91
N ASP A 592 14.19 18.48 18.00
CA ASP A 592 13.87 17.24 18.69
C ASP A 592 15.03 16.86 19.63
N PHE A 593 14.70 16.54 20.87
CA PHE A 593 15.65 16.22 21.94
C PHE A 593 15.39 14.82 22.45
N ASN A 594 16.37 13.95 22.34
CA ASN A 594 16.30 12.58 22.82
C ASN A 594 17.28 12.42 24.00
N VAL A 595 16.76 12.10 25.17
CA VAL A 595 17.53 11.93 26.40
C VAL A 595 17.32 10.54 26.96
N GLY A 596 18.38 9.76 27.09
CA GLY A 596 18.41 8.47 27.77
C GLY A 596 19.06 8.62 29.14
N LEU A 597 18.41 8.15 30.20
CA LEU A 597 18.90 8.14 31.57
C LEU A 597 18.57 6.79 32.21
N LYS A 598 19.44 5.80 32.06
CA LYS A 598 19.21 4.44 32.54
C LYS A 598 17.88 3.89 32.04
N LYS A 599 16.95 3.60 32.93
CA LYS A 599 15.63 3.06 32.59
C LYS A 599 14.68 4.07 31.94
N TRP A 600 15.00 5.37 31.96
CA TRP A 600 14.17 6.42 31.39
C TRP A 600 14.69 6.90 30.05
N ASN A 601 13.79 7.03 29.09
CA ASN A 601 14.05 7.66 27.80
C ASN A 601 12.98 8.71 27.54
N PHE A 602 13.41 9.91 27.20
CA PHE A 602 12.55 11.05 26.91
C PHE A 602 12.81 11.51 25.48
N ASN A 603 11.77 11.75 24.73
CA ASN A 603 11.81 12.45 23.46
C ASN A 603 10.91 13.67 23.58
N ALA A 604 11.46 14.87 23.51
CA ALA A 604 10.74 16.13 23.56
C ALA A 604 11.02 16.94 22.31
N GLY A 605 9.99 17.35 21.60
CA GLY A 605 10.13 18.07 20.35
C GLY A 605 9.21 19.28 20.23
N LEU A 606 9.64 20.22 19.41
CA LEU A 606 8.86 21.38 19.02
C LEU A 606 8.97 21.59 17.52
N ARG A 607 7.81 21.67 16.83
CA ARG A 607 7.71 21.94 15.41
C ARG A 607 6.92 23.22 15.19
N PHE A 608 7.47 24.13 14.44
CA PHE A 608 6.77 25.25 13.84
C PHE A 608 6.39 24.87 12.41
N GLN A 609 5.12 24.97 12.05
CA GLN A 609 4.67 24.63 10.71
C GLN A 609 3.71 25.69 10.21
N LYS A 610 3.93 26.12 8.97
CA LYS A 610 3.08 27.02 8.20
C LYS A 610 2.54 26.27 6.99
N ASP A 611 1.22 26.20 6.87
CA ASP A 611 0.50 25.60 5.76
C ASP A 611 -0.39 26.65 5.08
N ASP A 612 -0.13 26.88 3.81
CA ASP A 612 -0.90 27.78 2.96
C ASP A 612 -1.66 26.91 1.93
N LEU A 613 -2.99 26.88 2.02
CA LEU A 613 -3.89 26.14 1.14
C LEU A 613 -4.71 27.13 0.31
N ASN A 614 -4.64 27.00 -1.01
CA ASN A 614 -5.41 27.78 -1.97
C ASN A 614 -6.15 26.85 -2.91
N VAL A 615 -7.43 27.11 -3.16
CA VAL A 615 -8.26 26.37 -4.11
C VAL A 615 -9.03 27.35 -4.97
N THR A 616 -8.81 27.32 -6.27
CA THR A 616 -9.65 27.98 -7.26
C THR A 616 -10.60 26.96 -7.89
N TYR A 617 -11.85 27.33 -8.13
CA TYR A 617 -12.86 26.38 -8.59
C TYR A 617 -13.85 27.03 -9.58
N ASP A 618 -14.42 26.16 -10.44
CA ASP A 618 -15.58 26.41 -11.30
C ASP A 618 -16.52 25.20 -11.12
N VAL A 619 -17.57 25.36 -10.28
CA VAL A 619 -18.45 24.25 -9.86
C VAL A 619 -19.91 24.63 -9.93
N GLY A 620 -20.77 23.70 -10.35
CA GLY A 620 -22.18 23.95 -10.69
C GLY A 620 -23.11 24.25 -9.54
N ASN A 621 -22.76 23.81 -8.33
CA ASN A 621 -23.64 23.87 -7.15
C ASN A 621 -23.67 25.23 -6.44
N ILE A 622 -22.95 26.25 -6.95
CA ILE A 622 -23.00 27.62 -6.43
C ILE A 622 -23.38 28.63 -7.51
N PRO A 623 -24.11 29.70 -7.14
CA PRO A 623 -24.34 30.79 -8.04
C PRO A 623 -23.05 31.45 -8.55
N GLY A 624 -22.94 31.64 -9.86
CA GLY A 624 -21.76 32.21 -10.47
C GLY A 624 -20.58 31.27 -10.71
N ARG A 625 -20.66 30.04 -10.23
CA ARG A 625 -19.71 28.94 -10.43
C ARG A 625 -18.26 29.19 -10.00
N ILE A 626 -17.67 30.29 -10.39
CA ILE A 626 -16.23 30.57 -10.23
C ILE A 626 -15.94 31.22 -8.89
N GLY A 627 -14.90 30.73 -8.22
CA GLY A 627 -14.46 31.32 -6.96
C GLY A 627 -13.07 30.86 -6.53
N GLU A 628 -12.66 31.36 -5.38
CA GLU A 628 -11.38 31.06 -4.75
C GLU A 628 -11.57 30.97 -3.23
N ALA A 629 -10.90 29.99 -2.61
CA ALA A 629 -10.87 29.79 -1.17
C ALA A 629 -9.43 29.64 -0.68
N ASN A 630 -9.11 30.35 0.39
CA ASN A 630 -7.79 30.37 1.01
C ASN A 630 -7.89 29.96 2.48
N LYS A 631 -6.99 29.07 2.92
CA LYS A 631 -6.81 28.69 4.33
C LYS A 631 -5.34 28.77 4.69
N ASN A 632 -5.04 29.43 5.80
CA ASN A 632 -3.68 29.60 6.28
C ASN A 632 -3.60 29.12 7.73
N TYR A 633 -2.67 28.22 8.00
CA TYR A 633 -2.41 27.70 9.33
C TYR A 633 -0.96 28.00 9.69
N ASN A 634 -0.72 28.48 10.90
CA ASN A 634 0.60 28.90 11.38
C ASN A 634 0.70 28.61 12.86
N ASN A 635 1.23 27.45 13.22
CA ASN A 635 1.14 26.93 14.58
C ASN A 635 2.43 26.26 15.04
N LEU A 636 2.54 26.15 16.39
CA LEU A 636 3.54 25.35 17.09
C LEU A 636 2.92 24.02 17.52
N TYR A 637 3.64 22.95 17.26
CA TYR A 637 3.23 21.58 17.57
C TYR A 637 4.26 20.93 18.49
N PRO A 638 4.06 20.98 19.82
CA PRO A 638 4.89 20.26 20.79
C PRO A 638 4.59 18.77 20.79
N SER A 639 5.60 17.96 21.09
CA SER A 639 5.45 16.55 21.40
C SER A 639 6.34 16.15 22.59
N LEU A 640 5.85 15.22 23.40
CA LEU A 640 6.60 14.57 24.46
C LEU A 640 6.26 13.08 24.46
N ASN A 641 7.28 12.26 24.27
CA ASN A 641 7.19 10.81 24.41
C ASN A 641 8.13 10.38 25.55
N VAL A 642 7.64 9.57 26.46
CA VAL A 642 8.39 9.05 27.61
C VAL A 642 8.30 7.54 27.61
N LYS A 643 9.44 6.88 27.79
CA LYS A 643 9.54 5.44 27.98
C LYS A 643 10.26 5.13 29.27
N TYR A 644 9.66 4.29 30.10
CA TYR A 644 10.28 3.73 31.29
C TYR A 644 10.42 2.22 31.14
N SER A 645 11.65 1.71 31.08
CA SER A 645 11.95 0.29 31.03
C SER A 645 11.89 -0.32 32.42
N LEU A 646 10.84 -1.08 32.72
CA LEU A 646 10.69 -1.78 34.00
C LEU A 646 11.68 -2.94 34.10
N SER A 647 11.74 -3.71 33.01
CA SER A 647 12.70 -4.82 32.78
C SER A 647 13.07 -4.86 31.29
N ASP A 648 13.91 -5.81 30.89
CA ASP A 648 14.29 -5.99 29.48
C ASP A 648 13.11 -6.29 28.56
N ASN A 649 12.04 -6.87 29.09
CA ASN A 649 10.87 -7.29 28.32
C ASN A 649 9.61 -6.45 28.61
N GLN A 650 9.69 -5.47 29.53
CA GLN A 650 8.53 -4.65 29.92
C GLN A 650 8.88 -3.16 29.95
N ALA A 651 8.07 -2.35 29.30
CA ALA A 651 8.21 -0.90 29.34
C ALA A 651 6.85 -0.21 29.38
N PHE A 652 6.79 0.90 30.14
CA PHE A 652 5.68 1.85 30.07
C PHE A 652 6.02 2.95 29.08
N ARG A 653 5.05 3.36 28.29
CA ARG A 653 5.18 4.51 27.39
C ARG A 653 4.03 5.49 27.59
N LEU A 654 4.36 6.76 27.62
CA LEU A 654 3.42 7.88 27.67
C LEU A 654 3.74 8.83 26.53
N ALA A 655 2.71 9.29 25.82
CA ALA A 655 2.86 10.27 24.74
C ALA A 655 1.83 11.38 24.89
N VAL A 656 2.27 12.62 24.74
CA VAL A 656 1.42 13.81 24.72
C VAL A 656 1.87 14.68 23.53
N SER A 657 0.94 15.10 22.69
CA SER A 657 1.26 15.91 21.52
C SER A 657 0.09 16.80 21.10
N ASN A 658 0.42 17.86 20.37
CA ASN A 658 -0.54 18.65 19.62
C ASN A 658 -0.30 18.43 18.12
N THR A 659 -1.37 18.19 17.37
CA THR A 659 -1.34 17.91 15.94
C THR A 659 -2.49 18.64 15.25
N ILE A 660 -2.50 18.64 13.93
CA ILE A 660 -3.57 19.21 13.10
C ILE A 660 -4.06 18.18 12.10
N THR A 661 -5.28 18.35 11.62
CA THR A 661 -5.79 17.71 10.42
C THR A 661 -6.17 18.79 9.43
N LEU A 662 -5.43 18.89 8.35
CA LEU A 662 -5.72 19.85 7.27
C LEU A 662 -6.92 19.36 6.46
N PRO A 663 -7.77 20.28 5.97
CA PRO A 663 -8.84 19.92 5.04
C PRO A 663 -8.25 19.51 3.68
N GLU A 664 -8.93 18.62 2.99
CA GLU A 664 -8.62 18.30 1.59
C GLU A 664 -9.14 19.41 0.66
N PHE A 665 -8.60 19.48 -0.54
CA PHE A 665 -8.96 20.52 -1.52
C PHE A 665 -10.47 20.56 -1.82
N LYS A 666 -11.10 19.37 -1.91
CA LYS A 666 -12.54 19.24 -2.12
C LYS A 666 -13.34 19.89 -0.99
N GLU A 667 -12.91 19.76 0.26
CA GLU A 667 -13.62 20.33 1.42
C GLU A 667 -13.50 21.84 1.54
N VAL A 668 -12.51 22.42 0.88
CA VAL A 668 -12.31 23.86 0.82
C VAL A 668 -13.07 24.47 -0.37
N SER A 669 -13.30 23.69 -1.42
CA SER A 669 -14.16 24.06 -2.54
C SER A 669 -15.63 23.72 -2.22
N PRO A 670 -16.62 24.47 -2.74
CA PRO A 670 -18.03 24.15 -2.59
C PRO A 670 -18.50 23.04 -3.56
N PHE A 671 -17.62 22.11 -3.90
CA PHE A 671 -17.91 20.99 -4.80
C PHE A 671 -18.77 19.93 -4.07
N GLU A 672 -19.89 19.53 -4.65
CA GLU A 672 -20.73 18.43 -4.22
C GLU A 672 -20.80 17.36 -5.32
N TYR A 673 -20.94 16.11 -4.90
CA TYR A 673 -21.14 14.98 -5.81
C TYR A 673 -22.60 14.79 -6.15
#